data_30d97bf78aec682d373941115c93053d
#
_entry.id   30d97bf78aec682d373941115c93053d
#
_cell.length_a   1.000
_cell.length_b   1.000
_cell.length_c   1.000
_cell.angle_alpha   90.00
_cell.angle_beta   90.00
_cell.angle_gamma   90.00
#
_symmetry.space_group_name_H-M   'P 1'
#
loop_
_entity.id
_entity.type
_entity.pdbx_description
1 polymer ?
#
loop_
_entity_poly.entity_id
_entity_poly.type
_entity_poly.pdbx_seq_one_letter_code
_entity_poly.pdbx_strand_id
1 'polypeptide(L)'
;MVFKHAEALAPQAAMPGQPVIDHMLQFARGQHERGKLAEAQHGYRAVLAIDPANAYALHLLGVAHLHNGEAEAAEPLIARSLSLGLGYGWALANHGAVLVRLGRNDEALAVLDRALRLEPRLAPALVALGNVKLALQQYLEALSAYDAALAVSSALPEAWSNRGNVLRALNRPADALISYDRALALTPNEYATHLNSAHAWRDLGQYERALQAYRTALVIRPKTVDVLLACGGVLQLLGREEDALACYDEILEANPHDVAALYNGCVVLDNLHRYDALLARCDRLLALAPDHALAWLGWGNALEGMKRHADALVAFDGALAREPGLDAASSNRGVALHLMARHADALESYDRALAAGPSAELYWSRGNVLQQLGRHDDALDSYEQALVSPTDTGHAWYMRGLSLQQLQRHAEAITCFQRAQELEPALFTAQAAEAFCRLLTGDFAEGWRQHENRWRDPSSARHRRHERQPLWSGDASVDGKTVLLHAEQGYGDTLQFCRYASLVAARGARVILEVPSALTQLMESLHGPSEVVSMGDPLPPFDLQCPLLSVPFAFGTELDTIPSSTPYLQADAENSRIWADKVDAAARPGTLRIGLAWSGNPAHNNDQNRSVPLEMLAPLYTQHASFFSLHQFVRERDAQALQDSGLIHFGTELKDFSDTAALVNALDLVISVDTSVIHLAGALGKPFWVLLPGVPDWRWLLEREDSPWYPQARLFRQQKPGDWEEVVARVARQLANRCAS
;
A
#
# COMPACT_ATOMS: atom_id res chain seq x y z
N MET A 1 -40.43 -31.54 32.58
CA MET A 1 -41.88 -31.42 32.33
C MET A 1 -42.58 -32.73 31.96
N VAL A 2 -41.86 -33.76 31.51
CA VAL A 2 -42.40 -35.09 31.13
C VAL A 2 -43.21 -35.79 32.26
N PHE A 3 -42.98 -35.44 33.50
CA PHE A 3 -43.54 -36.15 34.67
C PHE A 3 -44.82 -35.54 35.27
N LYS A 4 -45.20 -34.29 34.93
CA LYS A 4 -46.35 -33.63 35.56
C LYS A 4 -47.76 -34.13 35.14
N HIS A 5 -47.85 -34.86 34.05
CA HIS A 5 -49.15 -35.35 33.52
C HIS A 5 -49.43 -36.84 33.78
N ALA A 6 -48.60 -37.51 34.55
CA ALA A 6 -48.74 -38.96 34.80
C ALA A 6 -49.64 -39.31 36.02
N GLU A 7 -50.33 -38.34 36.59
CA GLU A 7 -51.21 -38.59 37.79
C GLU A 7 -52.61 -39.13 37.45
N ALA A 8 -52.98 -39.21 36.18
CA ALA A 8 -54.32 -39.68 35.77
C ALA A 8 -54.27 -41.05 35.09
N LEU A 9 -53.76 -42.06 35.75
CA LEU A 9 -54.01 -43.44 35.34
C LEU A 9 -55.29 -43.94 35.96
N ALA A 10 -56.30 -44.28 35.14
CA ALA A 10 -57.50 -44.99 35.61
C ALA A 10 -57.05 -46.33 36.21
N PRO A 11 -57.70 -46.80 37.34
CA PRO A 11 -57.32 -48.05 37.97
C PRO A 11 -57.58 -49.23 37.05
N GLN A 12 -56.51 -49.85 36.53
CA GLN A 12 -56.59 -51.19 35.99
C GLN A 12 -56.87 -52.19 37.13
N ALA A 13 -57.59 -53.23 36.81
CA ALA A 13 -57.87 -54.28 37.77
C ALA A 13 -56.61 -54.83 38.44
N ALA A 14 -56.51 -54.83 39.72
CA ALA A 14 -55.32 -55.18 40.51
C ALA A 14 -54.83 -56.61 40.23
N MET A 15 -53.72 -56.71 39.54
CA MET A 15 -52.99 -57.97 39.37
C MET A 15 -52.19 -58.30 40.64
N PRO A 16 -51.95 -59.59 40.95
CA PRO A 16 -51.10 -59.97 42.04
C PRO A 16 -49.69 -59.42 41.82
N GLY A 17 -49.16 -58.55 42.68
CA GLY A 17 -47.87 -57.89 42.54
C GLY A 17 -47.91 -56.43 42.15
N GLN A 18 -49.04 -55.84 41.71
CA GLN A 18 -49.19 -54.47 41.31
C GLN A 18 -48.63 -53.44 42.28
N PRO A 19 -48.80 -53.52 43.60
CA PRO A 19 -48.26 -52.55 44.56
C PRO A 19 -46.69 -52.53 44.56
N VAL A 20 -46.07 -53.70 44.23
CA VAL A 20 -44.60 -53.79 44.16
C VAL A 20 -44.12 -53.11 42.91
N ILE A 21 -44.77 -53.37 41.77
CA ILE A 21 -44.44 -52.73 40.49
C ILE A 21 -44.60 -51.24 40.60
N ASP A 22 -45.69 -50.74 41.18
CA ASP A 22 -45.95 -49.28 41.35
C ASP A 22 -44.88 -48.65 42.24
N HIS A 23 -44.48 -49.27 43.34
CA HIS A 23 -43.38 -48.77 44.19
C HIS A 23 -42.02 -48.74 43.45
N MET A 24 -41.69 -49.79 42.70
CA MET A 24 -40.49 -49.84 41.90
C MET A 24 -40.47 -48.77 40.80
N LEU A 25 -41.57 -48.54 40.09
CA LEU A 25 -41.76 -47.49 39.12
C LEU A 25 -41.61 -46.10 39.72
N GLN A 26 -42.21 -45.85 40.87
CA GLN A 26 -42.10 -44.59 41.59
C GLN A 26 -40.65 -44.29 42.02
N PHE A 27 -39.96 -45.33 42.55
CA PHE A 27 -38.57 -45.21 42.90
C PHE A 27 -37.68 -44.90 41.67
N ALA A 28 -37.80 -45.66 40.60
CA ALA A 28 -37.04 -45.47 39.38
C ALA A 28 -37.32 -44.11 38.74
N ARG A 29 -38.57 -43.67 38.75
CA ARG A 29 -38.95 -42.33 38.33
C ARG A 29 -38.28 -41.23 39.16
N GLY A 30 -38.25 -41.39 40.50
CA GLY A 30 -37.56 -40.46 41.40
C GLY A 30 -36.02 -40.39 41.12
N GLN A 31 -35.39 -41.50 40.73
CA GLN A 31 -33.98 -41.46 40.25
C GLN A 31 -33.85 -40.74 38.94
N HIS A 32 -34.77 -40.93 38.00
CA HIS A 32 -34.80 -40.26 36.70
C HIS A 32 -34.96 -38.74 36.87
N GLU A 33 -35.85 -38.28 37.72
CA GLU A 33 -36.06 -36.85 38.05
C GLU A 33 -34.83 -36.19 38.70
N ARG A 34 -33.98 -36.97 39.37
CA ARG A 34 -32.69 -36.53 39.93
C ARG A 34 -31.52 -36.59 38.95
N GLY A 35 -31.80 -36.95 37.69
CA GLY A 35 -30.79 -37.09 36.66
C GLY A 35 -29.90 -38.36 36.77
N LYS A 36 -30.26 -39.29 37.65
CA LYS A 36 -29.53 -40.58 37.84
C LYS A 36 -30.06 -41.59 36.82
N LEU A 37 -29.68 -41.38 35.54
CA LEU A 37 -30.26 -42.14 34.42
C LEU A 37 -29.92 -43.65 34.48
N ALA A 38 -28.73 -44.04 34.93
CA ALA A 38 -28.33 -45.44 35.01
C ALA A 38 -29.17 -46.19 36.05
N GLU A 39 -29.38 -45.62 37.24
CA GLU A 39 -30.21 -46.17 38.30
C GLU A 39 -31.69 -46.25 37.90
N ALA A 40 -32.18 -45.20 37.18
CA ALA A 40 -33.53 -45.20 36.64
C ALA A 40 -33.73 -46.30 35.57
N GLN A 41 -32.82 -46.44 34.63
CA GLN A 41 -32.83 -47.52 33.62
C GLN A 41 -32.83 -48.89 34.29
N HIS A 42 -31.98 -49.12 35.34
CA HIS A 42 -31.96 -50.37 36.08
C HIS A 42 -33.32 -50.65 36.73
N GLY A 43 -33.90 -49.68 37.37
CA GLY A 43 -35.24 -49.80 38.01
C GLY A 43 -36.35 -50.12 36.97
N TYR A 44 -36.36 -49.46 35.83
CA TYR A 44 -37.37 -49.74 34.78
C TYR A 44 -37.16 -51.15 34.17
N ARG A 45 -35.89 -51.63 33.98
CA ARG A 45 -35.62 -53.01 33.56
C ARG A 45 -36.03 -54.05 34.58
N ALA A 46 -35.88 -53.76 35.87
CA ALA A 46 -36.38 -54.63 36.92
C ALA A 46 -37.91 -54.79 36.93
N VAL A 47 -38.64 -53.71 36.64
CA VAL A 47 -40.11 -53.80 36.44
C VAL A 47 -40.44 -54.65 35.22
N LEU A 48 -39.70 -54.48 34.10
CA LEU A 48 -39.94 -55.23 32.85
C LEU A 48 -39.51 -56.72 32.96
N ALA A 49 -38.68 -57.07 33.94
CA ALA A 49 -38.38 -58.47 34.27
C ALA A 49 -39.57 -59.17 34.95
N ILE A 50 -40.42 -58.38 35.67
CA ILE A 50 -41.63 -58.92 36.33
C ILE A 50 -42.82 -58.86 35.36
N ASP A 51 -43.01 -57.75 34.65
CA ASP A 51 -44.07 -57.50 33.65
C ASP A 51 -43.48 -56.99 32.34
N PRO A 52 -43.10 -57.88 31.42
CA PRO A 52 -42.51 -57.52 30.13
C PRO A 52 -43.44 -56.70 29.17
N ALA A 53 -44.73 -56.67 29.46
CA ALA A 53 -45.72 -55.91 28.73
C ALA A 53 -46.13 -54.58 29.39
N ASN A 54 -45.43 -54.21 30.42
CA ASN A 54 -45.69 -52.94 31.11
C ASN A 54 -45.41 -51.75 30.20
N ALA A 55 -46.41 -51.21 29.55
CA ALA A 55 -46.29 -50.15 28.56
C ALA A 55 -45.68 -48.88 29.15
N TYR A 56 -45.95 -48.59 30.43
CA TYR A 56 -45.43 -47.41 31.12
C TYR A 56 -43.92 -47.56 31.46
N ALA A 57 -43.47 -48.72 31.91
CA ALA A 57 -42.07 -49.02 32.17
C ALA A 57 -41.25 -48.98 30.87
N LEU A 58 -41.78 -49.57 29.77
CA LEU A 58 -41.17 -49.51 28.44
C LEU A 58 -40.97 -48.07 27.98
N HIS A 59 -42.03 -47.25 28.13
CA HIS A 59 -41.98 -45.84 27.76
C HIS A 59 -40.90 -45.06 28.54
N LEU A 60 -40.93 -45.18 29.87
CA LEU A 60 -40.00 -44.48 30.74
C LEU A 60 -38.56 -44.95 30.55
N LEU A 61 -38.34 -46.25 30.25
CA LEU A 61 -37.03 -46.74 29.90
C LEU A 61 -36.56 -46.12 28.55
N GLY A 62 -37.44 -46.04 27.55
CA GLY A 62 -37.16 -45.38 26.30
C GLY A 62 -36.82 -43.91 26.46
N VAL A 63 -37.57 -43.16 27.32
CA VAL A 63 -37.30 -41.76 27.62
C VAL A 63 -35.96 -41.61 28.38
N ALA A 64 -35.60 -42.57 29.26
CA ALA A 64 -34.31 -42.55 29.94
C ALA A 64 -33.14 -42.77 28.94
N HIS A 65 -33.31 -43.66 27.95
CA HIS A 65 -32.37 -43.79 26.85
C HIS A 65 -32.26 -42.52 26.00
N LEU A 66 -33.39 -41.90 25.66
CA LEU A 66 -33.38 -40.62 24.94
C LEU A 66 -32.61 -39.53 25.68
N HIS A 67 -32.81 -39.39 27.01
CA HIS A 67 -32.08 -38.43 27.84
C HIS A 67 -30.58 -38.75 27.96
N ASN A 68 -30.22 -40.05 27.80
CA ASN A 68 -28.80 -40.46 27.72
C ASN A 68 -28.19 -40.31 26.33
N GLY A 69 -28.94 -39.79 25.35
CA GLY A 69 -28.49 -39.61 23.97
C GLY A 69 -28.58 -40.86 23.08
N GLU A 70 -29.19 -41.91 23.55
CA GLU A 70 -29.28 -43.24 22.92
C GLU A 70 -30.63 -43.40 22.18
N ALA A 71 -30.83 -42.59 21.11
CA ALA A 71 -32.09 -42.54 20.37
C ALA A 71 -32.47 -43.90 19.69
N GLU A 72 -31.48 -44.62 19.15
CA GLU A 72 -31.66 -45.95 18.54
C GLU A 72 -32.20 -46.98 19.55
N ALA A 73 -31.74 -46.91 20.81
CA ALA A 73 -32.25 -47.77 21.89
C ALA A 73 -33.61 -47.33 22.42
N ALA A 74 -33.92 -46.05 22.37
CA ALA A 74 -35.15 -45.46 22.85
C ALA A 74 -36.35 -45.80 21.94
N GLU A 75 -36.17 -45.75 20.63
CA GLU A 75 -37.23 -45.89 19.60
C GLU A 75 -38.05 -47.21 19.77
N PRO A 76 -37.44 -48.42 19.72
CA PRO A 76 -38.19 -49.65 19.83
C PRO A 76 -38.95 -49.81 21.16
N LEU A 77 -38.44 -49.23 22.22
CA LEU A 77 -39.10 -49.28 23.55
C LEU A 77 -40.37 -48.39 23.57
N ILE A 78 -40.24 -47.18 23.04
CA ILE A 78 -41.37 -46.24 23.01
C ILE A 78 -42.41 -46.74 21.97
N ALA A 79 -41.99 -47.18 20.79
CA ALA A 79 -42.87 -47.74 19.79
C ALA A 79 -43.67 -48.97 20.30
N ARG A 80 -42.99 -49.86 21.06
CA ARG A 80 -43.66 -51.00 21.70
C ARG A 80 -44.65 -50.55 22.76
N SER A 81 -44.30 -49.55 23.59
CA SER A 81 -45.22 -48.98 24.59
C SER A 81 -46.51 -48.46 24.00
N LEU A 82 -46.40 -47.76 22.84
CA LEU A 82 -47.53 -47.26 22.10
C LEU A 82 -48.40 -48.40 21.51
N SER A 83 -47.78 -49.48 21.00
CA SER A 83 -48.49 -50.67 20.49
C SER A 83 -49.27 -51.41 21.58
N LEU A 84 -48.82 -51.30 22.84
CA LEU A 84 -49.47 -51.86 24.03
C LEU A 84 -50.56 -50.95 24.58
N GLY A 85 -50.94 -49.89 23.87
CA GLY A 85 -52.07 -49.04 24.20
C GLY A 85 -51.73 -47.74 24.93
N LEU A 86 -50.47 -47.39 25.12
CA LEU A 86 -50.05 -46.11 25.74
C LEU A 86 -50.23 -44.93 24.78
N GLY A 87 -51.46 -44.75 24.26
CA GLY A 87 -51.77 -43.80 23.19
C GLY A 87 -52.02 -42.35 23.64
N TYR A 88 -51.44 -41.91 24.73
CA TYR A 88 -51.59 -40.55 25.25
C TYR A 88 -50.75 -39.54 24.43
N GLY A 89 -51.23 -38.31 24.37
CA GLY A 89 -50.52 -37.22 23.62
C GLY A 89 -49.07 -37.07 24.01
N TRP A 90 -48.75 -37.09 25.33
CA TRP A 90 -47.39 -36.96 25.81
C TRP A 90 -46.46 -38.14 25.38
N ALA A 91 -47.01 -39.38 25.28
CA ALA A 91 -46.25 -40.54 24.87
C ALA A 91 -45.93 -40.48 23.35
N LEU A 92 -46.87 -40.02 22.54
CA LEU A 92 -46.67 -39.73 21.14
C LEU A 92 -45.67 -38.59 20.94
N ALA A 93 -45.71 -37.52 21.78
CA ALA A 93 -44.73 -36.43 21.71
C ALA A 93 -43.31 -36.91 21.97
N ASN A 94 -43.11 -37.79 22.96
CA ASN A 94 -41.78 -38.38 23.19
C ASN A 94 -41.35 -39.28 22.03
N HIS A 95 -42.25 -40.04 21.40
CA HIS A 95 -41.90 -40.82 20.20
C HIS A 95 -41.51 -39.88 19.05
N GLY A 96 -42.24 -38.81 18.83
CA GLY A 96 -41.87 -37.77 17.86
C GLY A 96 -40.49 -37.18 18.12
N ALA A 97 -40.18 -36.89 19.36
CA ALA A 97 -38.85 -36.36 19.73
C ALA A 97 -37.71 -37.37 19.46
N VAL A 98 -37.93 -38.67 19.65
CA VAL A 98 -36.97 -39.71 19.30
C VAL A 98 -36.79 -39.79 17.79
N LEU A 99 -37.87 -39.77 17.03
CA LEU A 99 -37.84 -39.84 15.56
C LEU A 99 -37.09 -38.64 14.93
N VAL A 100 -37.25 -37.45 15.53
CA VAL A 100 -36.46 -36.25 15.16
C VAL A 100 -34.95 -36.49 15.33
N ARG A 101 -34.57 -37.05 16.47
CA ARG A 101 -33.17 -37.36 16.80
C ARG A 101 -32.58 -38.41 15.82
N LEU A 102 -33.42 -39.32 15.31
CA LEU A 102 -33.06 -40.31 14.32
C LEU A 102 -33.13 -39.81 12.86
N GLY A 103 -33.51 -38.55 12.64
CA GLY A 103 -33.67 -37.98 11.31
C GLY A 103 -34.89 -38.48 10.52
N ARG A 104 -35.80 -39.24 11.17
CA ARG A 104 -37.02 -39.82 10.57
C ARG A 104 -38.14 -38.78 10.59
N ASN A 105 -37.95 -37.65 9.87
CA ASN A 105 -38.74 -36.44 9.98
C ASN A 105 -40.23 -36.65 9.55
N ASP A 106 -40.49 -37.41 8.50
CA ASP A 106 -41.85 -37.62 8.02
C ASP A 106 -42.66 -38.44 9.01
N GLU A 107 -42.09 -39.46 9.64
CA GLU A 107 -42.71 -40.24 10.68
C GLU A 107 -42.91 -39.41 11.95
N ALA A 108 -41.94 -38.57 12.29
CA ALA A 108 -42.10 -37.65 13.40
C ALA A 108 -43.28 -36.72 13.22
N LEU A 109 -43.45 -36.12 12.00
CA LEU A 109 -44.57 -35.25 11.67
C LEU A 109 -45.94 -36.00 11.87
N ALA A 110 -46.02 -37.24 11.33
CA ALA A 110 -47.27 -38.02 11.46
C ALA A 110 -47.65 -38.34 12.92
N VAL A 111 -46.63 -38.66 13.74
CA VAL A 111 -46.84 -38.97 15.18
C VAL A 111 -47.16 -37.72 15.98
N LEU A 112 -46.47 -36.60 15.67
CA LEU A 112 -46.71 -35.31 16.38
C LEU A 112 -48.08 -34.72 16.01
N ASP A 113 -48.49 -34.82 14.75
CA ASP A 113 -49.83 -34.41 14.32
C ASP A 113 -50.92 -35.21 15.08
N ARG A 114 -50.73 -36.51 15.24
CA ARG A 114 -51.64 -37.34 16.06
C ARG A 114 -51.62 -36.92 17.53
N ALA A 115 -50.43 -36.57 18.10
CA ALA A 115 -50.30 -36.08 19.49
C ALA A 115 -51.09 -34.77 19.67
N LEU A 116 -50.97 -33.83 18.72
CA LEU A 116 -51.61 -32.51 18.77
C LEU A 116 -53.11 -32.55 18.46
N ARG A 117 -53.57 -33.56 17.72
CA ARG A 117 -55.04 -33.82 17.61
C ARG A 117 -55.63 -34.27 18.93
N LEU A 118 -54.93 -35.05 19.73
CA LEU A 118 -55.38 -35.48 21.08
C LEU A 118 -55.28 -34.32 22.08
N GLU A 119 -54.20 -33.61 22.06
CA GLU A 119 -53.89 -32.53 23.01
C GLU A 119 -53.32 -31.32 22.26
N PRO A 120 -54.15 -30.40 21.71
CA PRO A 120 -53.72 -29.29 20.89
C PRO A 120 -52.72 -28.28 21.59
N ARG A 121 -52.73 -28.27 22.90
CA ARG A 121 -51.87 -27.41 23.73
C ARG A 121 -50.78 -28.20 24.46
N LEU A 122 -50.31 -29.28 23.88
CA LEU A 122 -49.23 -30.07 24.46
C LEU A 122 -47.88 -29.45 24.13
N ALA A 123 -47.31 -28.71 25.05
CA ALA A 123 -46.04 -27.97 24.82
C ALA A 123 -44.89 -28.85 24.34
N PRO A 124 -44.64 -30.08 24.90
CA PRO A 124 -43.56 -30.95 24.36
C PRO A 124 -43.77 -31.36 22.88
N ALA A 125 -45.02 -31.61 22.46
CA ALA A 125 -45.31 -31.95 21.07
C ALA A 125 -45.07 -30.75 20.15
N LEU A 126 -45.44 -29.54 20.57
CA LEU A 126 -45.19 -28.30 19.82
C LEU A 126 -43.68 -27.99 19.72
N VAL A 127 -42.91 -28.24 20.77
CA VAL A 127 -41.43 -28.10 20.72
C VAL A 127 -40.85 -29.11 19.73
N ALA A 128 -41.25 -30.39 19.81
CA ALA A 128 -40.79 -31.42 18.88
C ALA A 128 -41.21 -31.13 17.44
N LEU A 129 -42.43 -30.59 17.22
CA LEU A 129 -42.85 -30.11 15.89
C LEU A 129 -41.94 -28.99 15.37
N GLY A 130 -41.60 -28.00 16.22
CA GLY A 130 -40.68 -26.95 15.89
C GLY A 130 -39.30 -27.50 15.51
N ASN A 131 -38.80 -28.51 16.24
CA ASN A 131 -37.49 -29.15 15.96
C ASN A 131 -37.53 -29.89 14.60
N VAL A 132 -38.61 -30.60 14.26
CA VAL A 132 -38.78 -31.23 12.93
C VAL A 132 -38.78 -30.17 11.86
N LYS A 133 -39.57 -29.11 11.98
CA LYS A 133 -39.70 -28.03 11.01
C LYS A 133 -38.37 -27.30 10.82
N LEU A 134 -37.59 -27.11 11.89
CA LEU A 134 -36.24 -26.56 11.81
C LEU A 134 -35.30 -27.49 11.04
N ALA A 135 -35.33 -28.80 11.31
CA ALA A 135 -34.53 -29.78 10.59
C ALA A 135 -34.86 -29.84 9.08
N LEU A 136 -36.12 -29.59 8.72
CA LEU A 136 -36.58 -29.46 7.35
C LEU A 136 -36.38 -28.06 6.74
N GLN A 137 -35.72 -27.15 7.45
CA GLN A 137 -35.48 -25.74 7.06
C GLN A 137 -36.79 -24.94 6.81
N GLN A 138 -37.91 -25.41 7.34
CA GLN A 138 -39.20 -24.71 7.31
C GLN A 138 -39.29 -23.69 8.43
N TYR A 139 -38.48 -22.62 8.32
CA TYR A 139 -38.22 -21.70 9.40
C TYR A 139 -39.46 -20.97 9.95
N LEU A 140 -40.38 -20.54 9.08
CA LEU A 140 -41.60 -19.85 9.50
C LEU A 140 -42.55 -20.77 10.28
N GLU A 141 -42.67 -22.01 9.86
CA GLU A 141 -43.49 -23.01 10.54
C GLU A 141 -42.85 -23.45 11.86
N ALA A 142 -41.52 -23.58 11.88
CA ALA A 142 -40.79 -23.84 13.12
C ALA A 142 -41.00 -22.71 14.14
N LEU A 143 -40.92 -21.45 13.70
CA LEU A 143 -41.17 -20.28 14.57
C LEU A 143 -42.57 -20.31 15.18
N SER A 144 -43.58 -20.58 14.32
CA SER A 144 -44.99 -20.69 14.76
C SER A 144 -45.17 -21.79 15.82
N ALA A 145 -44.52 -22.95 15.63
CA ALA A 145 -44.61 -24.07 16.56
C ALA A 145 -43.95 -23.72 17.93
N TYR A 146 -42.80 -23.08 17.93
CA TYR A 146 -42.15 -22.62 19.14
C TYR A 146 -42.96 -21.51 19.83
N ASP A 147 -43.51 -20.55 19.10
CA ASP A 147 -44.40 -19.52 19.65
C ASP A 147 -45.62 -20.13 20.33
N ALA A 148 -46.24 -21.14 19.71
CA ALA A 148 -47.35 -21.89 20.27
C ALA A 148 -46.93 -22.65 21.57
N ALA A 149 -45.77 -23.29 21.56
CA ALA A 149 -45.23 -23.98 22.73
C ALA A 149 -45.00 -23.01 23.88
N LEU A 150 -44.41 -21.86 23.64
CA LEU A 150 -44.09 -20.81 24.59
C LEU A 150 -45.35 -20.09 25.14
N ALA A 151 -46.40 -20.02 24.31
CA ALA A 151 -47.73 -19.54 24.77
C ALA A 151 -48.40 -20.50 25.73
N VAL A 152 -48.08 -21.79 25.69
CA VAL A 152 -48.56 -22.79 26.66
C VAL A 152 -47.70 -22.72 27.94
N SER A 153 -46.39 -22.65 27.77
CA SER A 153 -45.44 -22.59 28.91
C SER A 153 -44.21 -21.74 28.51
N SER A 154 -44.05 -20.62 29.17
CA SER A 154 -42.89 -19.75 28.99
C SER A 154 -41.61 -20.27 29.67
N ALA A 155 -41.70 -21.33 30.49
CA ALA A 155 -40.58 -21.92 31.22
C ALA A 155 -39.91 -23.08 30.43
N LEU A 156 -39.73 -22.90 29.14
CA LEU A 156 -39.13 -23.88 28.21
C LEU A 156 -37.81 -23.29 27.61
N PRO A 157 -36.67 -23.50 28.27
CA PRO A 157 -35.41 -22.90 27.80
C PRO A 157 -35.01 -23.41 26.41
N GLU A 158 -35.22 -24.70 26.12
CA GLU A 158 -34.96 -25.26 24.78
C GLU A 158 -35.78 -24.57 23.66
N ALA A 159 -37.12 -24.36 23.94
CA ALA A 159 -37.98 -23.68 22.98
C ALA A 159 -37.55 -22.24 22.72
N TRP A 160 -37.14 -21.51 23.75
CA TRP A 160 -36.57 -20.17 23.61
C TRP A 160 -35.28 -20.18 22.82
N SER A 161 -34.31 -21.09 23.12
CA SER A 161 -33.06 -21.18 22.41
C SER A 161 -33.25 -21.53 20.94
N ASN A 162 -34.09 -22.53 20.62
CA ASN A 162 -34.35 -22.94 19.24
C ASN A 162 -35.16 -21.89 18.45
N ARG A 163 -36.07 -21.18 19.13
CA ARG A 163 -36.74 -20.00 18.55
C ARG A 163 -35.72 -18.94 18.14
N GLY A 164 -34.72 -18.67 18.97
CA GLY A 164 -33.60 -17.79 18.65
C GLY A 164 -32.81 -18.26 17.43
N ASN A 165 -32.53 -19.57 17.35
CA ASN A 165 -31.85 -20.17 16.19
C ASN A 165 -32.61 -19.95 14.89
N VAL A 166 -33.93 -20.15 14.92
CA VAL A 166 -34.83 -19.92 13.78
C VAL A 166 -34.86 -18.45 13.37
N LEU A 167 -34.96 -17.55 14.34
CA LEU A 167 -34.96 -16.10 14.08
C LEU A 167 -33.66 -15.63 13.45
N ARG A 168 -32.53 -16.17 13.88
CA ARG A 168 -31.22 -15.88 13.28
C ARG A 168 -31.14 -16.41 11.84
N ALA A 169 -31.63 -17.63 11.58
CA ALA A 169 -31.73 -18.20 10.24
C ALA A 169 -32.64 -17.39 9.30
N LEU A 170 -33.66 -16.71 9.86
CA LEU A 170 -34.53 -15.77 9.16
C LEU A 170 -33.92 -14.35 9.04
N ASN A 171 -32.63 -14.19 9.33
CA ASN A 171 -31.91 -12.91 9.32
C ASN A 171 -32.53 -11.85 10.27
N ARG A 172 -33.00 -12.30 11.46
CA ARG A 172 -33.58 -11.47 12.50
C ARG A 172 -32.78 -11.60 13.81
N PRO A 173 -31.49 -11.26 13.80
CA PRO A 173 -30.62 -11.51 14.97
C PRO A 173 -31.01 -10.72 16.23
N ALA A 174 -31.61 -9.52 16.09
CA ALA A 174 -32.10 -8.75 17.25
C ALA A 174 -33.24 -9.48 17.98
N ASP A 175 -34.19 -10.06 17.27
CA ASP A 175 -35.28 -10.83 17.87
C ASP A 175 -34.78 -12.17 18.44
N ALA A 176 -33.74 -12.75 17.79
CA ALA A 176 -33.09 -13.96 18.30
C ALA A 176 -32.47 -13.73 19.69
N LEU A 177 -31.81 -12.58 19.91
CA LEU A 177 -31.22 -12.22 21.19
C LEU A 177 -32.25 -12.14 22.31
N ILE A 178 -33.45 -11.59 22.06
CA ILE A 178 -34.53 -11.58 23.04
C ILE A 178 -34.90 -13.02 23.45
N SER A 179 -34.88 -13.95 22.50
CA SER A 179 -35.16 -15.35 22.76
C SER A 179 -34.04 -16.02 23.56
N TYR A 180 -32.78 -15.77 23.18
CA TYR A 180 -31.63 -16.29 23.93
C TYR A 180 -31.58 -15.74 25.37
N ASP A 181 -31.86 -14.47 25.59
CA ASP A 181 -31.89 -13.87 26.92
C ASP A 181 -32.95 -14.56 27.78
N ARG A 182 -34.12 -14.88 27.20
CA ARG A 182 -35.16 -15.64 27.92
C ARG A 182 -34.71 -17.08 28.22
N ALA A 183 -34.03 -17.74 27.33
CA ALA A 183 -33.46 -19.07 27.56
C ALA A 183 -32.40 -19.04 28.66
N LEU A 184 -31.47 -18.08 28.63
CA LEU A 184 -30.41 -17.93 29.63
C LEU A 184 -30.92 -17.49 31.00
N ALA A 185 -32.02 -16.74 31.06
CA ALA A 185 -32.68 -16.43 32.33
C ALA A 185 -33.22 -17.70 33.02
N LEU A 186 -33.54 -18.74 32.25
CA LEU A 186 -34.00 -20.04 32.77
C LEU A 186 -32.83 -21.01 33.02
N THR A 187 -31.81 -20.97 32.17
CA THR A 187 -30.64 -21.85 32.22
C THR A 187 -29.35 -21.03 31.98
N PRO A 188 -28.81 -20.35 33.03
CA PRO A 188 -27.70 -19.40 32.89
C PRO A 188 -26.39 -19.99 32.35
N ASN A 189 -26.15 -21.27 32.51
CA ASN A 189 -24.92 -21.95 32.13
C ASN A 189 -25.09 -22.81 30.88
N GLU A 190 -26.07 -22.51 30.00
CA GLU A 190 -26.25 -23.27 28.77
C GLU A 190 -25.27 -22.80 27.68
N TYR A 191 -24.24 -23.62 27.44
CA TYR A 191 -23.15 -23.34 26.49
C TYR A 191 -23.65 -22.98 25.10
N ALA A 192 -24.56 -23.80 24.56
CA ALA A 192 -25.02 -23.61 23.16
C ALA A 192 -25.77 -22.26 22.99
N THR A 193 -26.54 -21.86 24.01
CA THR A 193 -27.26 -20.59 23.97
C THR A 193 -26.34 -19.38 24.06
N HIS A 194 -25.29 -19.43 24.89
CA HIS A 194 -24.27 -18.38 24.91
C HIS A 194 -23.53 -18.27 23.57
N LEU A 195 -23.16 -19.40 22.97
CA LEU A 195 -22.50 -19.43 21.68
C LEU A 195 -23.40 -18.84 20.57
N ASN A 196 -24.66 -19.23 20.53
CA ASN A 196 -25.62 -18.73 19.54
C ASN A 196 -25.93 -17.22 19.74
N SER A 197 -25.99 -16.78 21.00
CA SER A 197 -26.10 -15.34 21.32
C SER A 197 -24.89 -14.56 20.84
N ALA A 198 -23.67 -15.11 21.01
CA ALA A 198 -22.45 -14.51 20.52
C ALA A 198 -22.44 -14.35 18.98
N HIS A 199 -22.88 -15.39 18.28
CA HIS A 199 -23.06 -15.30 16.83
C HIS A 199 -24.08 -14.25 16.41
N ALA A 200 -25.21 -14.13 17.15
CA ALA A 200 -26.22 -13.10 16.86
C ALA A 200 -25.70 -11.68 17.09
N TRP A 201 -24.90 -11.46 18.13
CA TRP A 201 -24.23 -10.18 18.36
C TRP A 201 -23.22 -9.84 17.25
N ARG A 202 -22.48 -10.84 16.79
CA ARG A 202 -21.56 -10.68 15.65
C ARG A 202 -22.31 -10.31 14.36
N ASP A 203 -23.44 -11.00 14.09
CA ASP A 203 -24.28 -10.75 12.93
C ASP A 203 -24.89 -9.32 12.93
N LEU A 204 -25.01 -8.70 14.11
CA LEU A 204 -25.42 -7.29 14.31
C LEU A 204 -24.24 -6.30 14.26
N GLY A 205 -23.00 -6.76 14.08
CA GLY A 205 -21.82 -5.90 14.15
C GLY A 205 -21.45 -5.41 15.57
N GLN A 206 -22.10 -5.97 16.63
CA GLN A 206 -21.82 -5.60 18.02
C GLN A 206 -20.71 -6.50 18.59
N TYR A 207 -19.50 -6.27 18.11
CA TYR A 207 -18.36 -7.17 18.31
C TYR A 207 -17.91 -7.30 19.76
N GLU A 208 -17.95 -6.24 20.56
CA GLU A 208 -17.61 -6.31 21.99
C GLU A 208 -18.57 -7.20 22.77
N ARG A 209 -19.87 -7.12 22.46
CA ARG A 209 -20.89 -8.00 23.09
C ARG A 209 -20.73 -9.45 22.62
N ALA A 210 -20.44 -9.64 21.35
CA ALA A 210 -20.12 -10.96 20.80
C ALA A 210 -18.93 -11.59 21.54
N LEU A 211 -17.84 -10.83 21.70
CA LEU A 211 -16.65 -11.27 22.41
C LEU A 211 -16.95 -11.65 23.87
N GLN A 212 -17.75 -10.85 24.56
CA GLN A 212 -18.16 -11.16 25.92
C GLN A 212 -18.93 -12.48 26.01
N ALA A 213 -19.89 -12.71 25.12
CA ALA A 213 -20.68 -13.93 25.05
C ALA A 213 -19.82 -15.16 24.68
N TYR A 214 -18.86 -15.04 23.73
CA TYR A 214 -17.88 -16.09 23.43
C TYR A 214 -17.01 -16.43 24.64
N ARG A 215 -16.52 -15.41 25.36
CA ARG A 215 -15.73 -15.64 26.60
C ARG A 215 -16.53 -16.37 27.65
N THR A 216 -17.82 -16.04 27.81
CA THR A 216 -18.71 -16.78 28.71
C THR A 216 -18.87 -18.25 28.29
N ALA A 217 -18.99 -18.51 26.98
CA ALA A 217 -19.04 -19.87 26.45
C ALA A 217 -17.73 -20.63 26.74
N LEU A 218 -16.57 -19.97 26.61
CA LEU A 218 -15.25 -20.57 26.94
C LEU A 218 -15.08 -20.83 28.45
N VAL A 219 -15.67 -20.04 29.30
CA VAL A 219 -15.69 -20.33 30.75
C VAL A 219 -16.47 -21.64 31.05
N ILE A 220 -17.55 -21.89 30.30
CA ILE A 220 -18.37 -23.11 30.47
C ILE A 220 -17.67 -24.33 29.85
N ARG A 221 -17.10 -24.15 28.67
CA ARG A 221 -16.31 -25.18 27.93
C ARG A 221 -15.00 -24.60 27.45
N PRO A 222 -13.92 -24.73 28.25
CA PRO A 222 -12.60 -24.21 27.91
C PRO A 222 -12.02 -24.88 26.66
N LYS A 223 -11.14 -24.14 25.96
CA LYS A 223 -10.34 -24.62 24.81
C LYS A 223 -11.15 -25.20 23.64
N THR A 224 -12.38 -24.72 23.47
CA THR A 224 -13.20 -25.13 22.31
C THR A 224 -12.70 -24.39 21.06
N VAL A 225 -12.16 -25.13 20.10
CA VAL A 225 -11.49 -24.60 18.89
C VAL A 225 -12.40 -23.64 18.12
N ASP A 226 -13.63 -24.05 17.80
CA ASP A 226 -14.56 -23.22 17.03
C ASP A 226 -14.84 -21.86 17.71
N VAL A 227 -14.91 -21.84 19.04
CA VAL A 227 -15.15 -20.60 19.81
C VAL A 227 -13.91 -19.73 19.83
N LEU A 228 -12.72 -20.33 20.00
CA LEU A 228 -11.46 -19.59 19.96
C LEU A 228 -11.22 -19.00 18.57
N LEU A 229 -11.51 -19.74 17.49
CA LEU A 229 -11.47 -19.21 16.11
C LEU A 229 -12.42 -18.04 15.94
N ALA A 230 -13.66 -18.16 16.46
CA ALA A 230 -14.65 -17.08 16.39
C ALA A 230 -14.24 -15.86 17.22
N CYS A 231 -13.65 -16.07 18.42
CA CYS A 231 -13.08 -15.00 19.23
C CYS A 231 -11.97 -14.27 18.50
N GLY A 232 -11.01 -15.01 17.93
CA GLY A 232 -9.92 -14.44 17.16
C GLY A 232 -10.40 -13.59 15.98
N GLY A 233 -11.38 -14.11 15.22
CA GLY A 233 -11.97 -13.35 14.12
C GLY A 233 -12.70 -12.08 14.57
N VAL A 234 -13.41 -12.10 15.69
CA VAL A 234 -14.05 -10.90 16.25
C VAL A 234 -13.01 -9.91 16.78
N LEU A 235 -11.92 -10.38 17.39
CA LEU A 235 -10.82 -9.54 17.87
C LEU A 235 -10.10 -8.83 16.71
N GLN A 236 -9.93 -9.49 15.56
CA GLN A 236 -9.41 -8.86 14.34
C GLN A 236 -10.35 -7.73 13.86
N LEU A 237 -11.67 -7.97 13.84
CA LEU A 237 -12.66 -6.93 13.48
C LEU A 237 -12.65 -5.74 14.44
N LEU A 238 -12.19 -5.92 15.67
CA LEU A 238 -12.00 -4.88 16.69
C LEU A 238 -10.61 -4.23 16.63
N GLY A 239 -9.73 -4.63 15.71
CA GLY A 239 -8.34 -4.16 15.63
C GLY A 239 -7.45 -4.63 16.81
N ARG A 240 -7.87 -5.68 17.54
CA ARG A 240 -7.15 -6.22 18.69
C ARG A 240 -6.31 -7.42 18.27
N GLU A 241 -5.35 -7.16 17.40
CA GLU A 241 -4.56 -8.21 16.73
C GLU A 241 -3.77 -9.10 17.68
N GLU A 242 -3.19 -8.54 18.74
CA GLU A 242 -2.41 -9.33 19.73
C GLU A 242 -3.30 -10.32 20.49
N ASP A 243 -4.52 -9.90 20.86
CA ASP A 243 -5.47 -10.78 21.54
C ASP A 243 -5.99 -11.87 20.58
N ALA A 244 -6.15 -11.53 19.29
CA ALA A 244 -6.54 -12.49 18.26
C ALA A 244 -5.46 -13.56 18.07
N LEU A 245 -4.20 -13.14 17.99
CA LEU A 245 -3.06 -14.05 17.91
C LEU A 245 -3.01 -15.00 19.07
N ALA A 246 -3.22 -14.52 20.30
CA ALA A 246 -3.27 -15.35 21.50
C ALA A 246 -4.35 -16.45 21.43
N CYS A 247 -5.53 -16.14 20.86
CA CYS A 247 -6.58 -17.15 20.66
C CYS A 247 -6.13 -18.25 19.69
N TYR A 248 -5.47 -17.89 18.60
CA TYR A 248 -4.96 -18.86 17.62
C TYR A 248 -3.78 -19.66 18.17
N ASP A 249 -2.92 -19.04 18.97
CA ASP A 249 -1.81 -19.74 19.64
C ASP A 249 -2.31 -20.75 20.67
N GLU A 250 -3.38 -20.44 21.42
CA GLU A 250 -4.02 -21.40 22.35
C GLU A 250 -4.53 -22.66 21.61
N ILE A 251 -5.07 -22.50 20.40
CA ILE A 251 -5.47 -23.63 19.55
C ILE A 251 -4.24 -24.44 19.15
N LEU A 252 -3.16 -23.77 18.73
CA LEU A 252 -1.95 -24.42 18.24
C LEU A 252 -1.13 -25.09 19.35
N GLU A 253 -1.29 -24.67 20.59
CA GLU A 253 -0.74 -25.39 21.77
C GLU A 253 -1.40 -26.75 21.95
N ALA A 254 -2.70 -26.84 21.69
CA ALA A 254 -3.45 -28.09 21.82
C ALA A 254 -3.36 -28.96 20.55
N ASN A 255 -3.40 -28.33 19.38
CA ASN A 255 -3.31 -28.98 18.06
C ASN A 255 -2.35 -28.18 17.15
N PRO A 256 -1.05 -28.51 17.14
CA PRO A 256 -0.05 -27.81 16.33
C PRO A 256 -0.29 -27.85 14.81
N HIS A 257 -1.20 -28.70 14.34
CA HIS A 257 -1.51 -28.92 12.92
C HIS A 257 -2.87 -28.33 12.51
N ASP A 258 -3.47 -27.48 13.32
CA ASP A 258 -4.73 -26.84 12.97
C ASP A 258 -4.53 -25.80 11.86
N VAL A 259 -4.98 -26.14 10.66
CA VAL A 259 -4.79 -25.33 9.45
C VAL A 259 -5.48 -23.96 9.56
N ALA A 260 -6.68 -23.89 10.18
CA ALA A 260 -7.40 -22.65 10.32
C ALA A 260 -6.70 -21.68 11.29
N ALA A 261 -6.21 -22.18 12.42
CA ALA A 261 -5.46 -21.39 13.39
C ALA A 261 -4.09 -20.96 12.83
N LEU A 262 -3.40 -21.81 12.06
CA LEU A 262 -2.18 -21.44 11.37
C LEU A 262 -2.44 -20.30 10.38
N TYR A 263 -3.43 -20.46 9.52
CA TYR A 263 -3.75 -19.46 8.48
C TYR A 263 -4.19 -18.11 9.09
N ASN A 264 -5.16 -18.12 10.01
CA ASN A 264 -5.62 -16.88 10.64
C ASN A 264 -4.51 -16.19 11.44
N GLY A 265 -3.63 -16.99 12.07
CA GLY A 265 -2.45 -16.45 12.74
C GLY A 265 -1.43 -15.85 11.75
N CYS A 266 -1.30 -16.36 10.52
CA CYS A 266 -0.50 -15.73 9.48
C CYS A 266 -1.07 -14.36 9.11
N VAL A 267 -2.38 -14.26 8.91
CA VAL A 267 -3.05 -12.97 8.60
C VAL A 267 -2.78 -11.93 9.70
N VAL A 268 -2.91 -12.34 10.96
CA VAL A 268 -2.63 -11.43 12.09
C VAL A 268 -1.17 -11.01 12.15
N LEU A 269 -0.24 -11.93 11.95
CA LEU A 269 1.20 -11.62 11.96
C LEU A 269 1.62 -10.70 10.82
N ASP A 270 0.96 -10.80 9.67
CA ASP A 270 1.15 -9.88 8.54
C ASP A 270 0.70 -8.47 8.92
N ASN A 271 -0.51 -8.32 9.47
CA ASN A 271 -1.03 -7.05 9.97
C ASN A 271 -0.15 -6.42 11.05
N LEU A 272 0.44 -7.23 11.92
CA LEU A 272 1.38 -6.79 12.95
C LEU A 272 2.81 -6.54 12.45
N HIS A 273 3.08 -6.77 11.16
CA HIS A 273 4.42 -6.67 10.55
C HIS A 273 5.50 -7.53 11.24
N ARG A 274 5.08 -8.67 11.84
CA ARG A 274 5.98 -9.62 12.50
C ARG A 274 6.49 -10.67 11.50
N TYR A 275 7.31 -10.24 10.57
CA TYR A 275 7.67 -11.02 9.38
C TYR A 275 8.40 -12.32 9.65
N ASP A 276 9.32 -12.37 10.63
CA ASP A 276 10.00 -13.63 11.00
C ASP A 276 9.02 -14.68 11.53
N ALA A 277 8.08 -14.27 12.38
CA ALA A 277 7.06 -15.16 12.93
C ALA A 277 6.05 -15.58 11.85
N LEU A 278 5.68 -14.66 10.95
CA LEU A 278 4.83 -14.93 9.79
C LEU A 278 5.47 -16.00 8.90
N LEU A 279 6.74 -15.82 8.53
CA LEU A 279 7.51 -16.76 7.71
C LEU A 279 7.49 -18.15 8.32
N ALA A 280 7.88 -18.27 9.60
CA ALA A 280 7.91 -19.55 10.30
C ALA A 280 6.53 -20.24 10.39
N ARG A 281 5.46 -19.44 10.52
CA ARG A 281 4.08 -19.97 10.56
C ARG A 281 3.60 -20.41 9.19
N CYS A 282 3.92 -19.65 8.13
CA CYS A 282 3.64 -20.04 6.75
C CYS A 282 4.38 -21.32 6.36
N ASP A 283 5.65 -21.50 6.76
CA ASP A 283 6.41 -22.74 6.55
C ASP A 283 5.69 -23.95 7.14
N ARG A 284 5.15 -23.83 8.38
CA ARG A 284 4.37 -24.88 9.02
C ARG A 284 3.07 -25.18 8.26
N LEU A 285 2.36 -24.12 7.83
CA LEU A 285 1.11 -24.26 7.07
C LEU A 285 1.36 -24.92 5.71
N LEU A 286 2.40 -24.51 4.99
CA LEU A 286 2.76 -25.07 3.69
C LEU A 286 3.27 -26.51 3.78
N ALA A 287 3.90 -26.90 4.89
CA ALA A 287 4.28 -28.29 5.15
C ALA A 287 3.04 -29.22 5.30
N LEU A 288 1.92 -28.69 5.80
CA LEU A 288 0.66 -29.42 5.96
C LEU A 288 -0.23 -29.33 4.71
N ALA A 289 -0.26 -28.16 4.09
CA ALA A 289 -1.11 -27.84 2.94
C ALA A 289 -0.29 -27.14 1.84
N PRO A 290 0.53 -27.89 1.05
CA PRO A 290 1.40 -27.31 0.03
C PRO A 290 0.67 -26.53 -1.07
N ASP A 291 -0.60 -26.84 -1.29
CA ASP A 291 -1.44 -26.20 -2.32
C ASP A 291 -2.27 -25.01 -1.81
N HIS A 292 -2.00 -24.54 -0.58
CA HIS A 292 -2.72 -23.43 0.00
C HIS A 292 -2.20 -22.08 -0.57
N ALA A 293 -2.86 -21.54 -1.59
CA ALA A 293 -2.41 -20.34 -2.31
C ALA A 293 -2.20 -19.11 -1.40
N LEU A 294 -3.12 -18.88 -0.43
CA LEU A 294 -3.01 -17.78 0.52
C LEU A 294 -1.85 -17.94 1.51
N ALA A 295 -1.40 -19.16 1.79
CA ALA A 295 -0.19 -19.36 2.59
C ALA A 295 1.07 -18.98 1.82
N TRP A 296 1.12 -19.28 0.51
CA TRP A 296 2.17 -18.82 -0.38
C TRP A 296 2.18 -17.29 -0.49
N LEU A 297 1.01 -16.65 -0.56
CA LEU A 297 0.89 -15.19 -0.54
C LEU A 297 1.45 -14.60 0.77
N GLY A 298 1.02 -15.12 1.93
CA GLY A 298 1.52 -14.68 3.23
C GLY A 298 3.03 -14.90 3.39
N TRP A 299 3.56 -16.00 2.83
CA TRP A 299 5.00 -16.26 2.79
C TRP A 299 5.75 -15.21 1.96
N GLY A 300 5.18 -14.84 0.80
CA GLY A 300 5.68 -13.76 -0.04
C GLY A 300 5.65 -12.40 0.66
N ASN A 301 4.55 -12.07 1.35
CA ASN A 301 4.42 -10.82 2.10
C ASN A 301 5.50 -10.72 3.20
N ALA A 302 5.76 -11.81 3.92
CA ALA A 302 6.83 -11.84 4.93
C ALA A 302 8.19 -11.52 4.31
N LEU A 303 8.53 -12.16 3.19
CA LEU A 303 9.79 -11.94 2.48
C LEU A 303 9.91 -10.53 1.91
N GLU A 304 8.81 -9.99 1.38
CA GLU A 304 8.73 -8.60 0.89
C GLU A 304 8.96 -7.59 2.03
N GLY A 305 8.30 -7.77 3.18
CA GLY A 305 8.51 -6.95 4.38
C GLY A 305 9.95 -7.02 4.90
N MET A 306 10.63 -8.14 4.70
CA MET A 306 12.06 -8.33 4.98
C MET A 306 12.98 -7.79 3.85
N LYS A 307 12.44 -7.15 2.81
CA LYS A 307 13.13 -6.63 1.62
C LYS A 307 13.87 -7.71 0.80
N ARG A 308 13.42 -8.94 0.89
CA ARG A 308 13.92 -10.10 0.13
C ARG A 308 13.09 -10.27 -1.15
N HIS A 309 13.08 -9.26 -2.01
CA HIS A 309 12.19 -9.17 -3.17
C HIS A 309 12.31 -10.35 -4.15
N ALA A 310 13.52 -10.88 -4.37
CA ALA A 310 13.72 -12.02 -5.24
C ALA A 310 13.08 -13.32 -4.71
N ASP A 311 13.15 -13.54 -3.40
CA ASP A 311 12.53 -14.70 -2.75
C ASP A 311 11.01 -14.53 -2.68
N ALA A 312 10.54 -13.29 -2.40
CA ALA A 312 9.12 -12.94 -2.42
C ALA A 312 8.47 -13.22 -3.79
N LEU A 313 9.19 -12.92 -4.87
CA LEU A 313 8.74 -13.20 -6.24
C LEU A 313 8.47 -14.70 -6.44
N VAL A 314 9.35 -15.58 -5.96
CA VAL A 314 9.16 -17.04 -6.03
C VAL A 314 7.90 -17.45 -5.27
N ALA A 315 7.65 -16.83 -4.12
CA ALA A 315 6.45 -17.09 -3.31
C ALA A 315 5.16 -16.67 -4.02
N PHE A 316 5.14 -15.45 -4.60
CA PHE A 316 3.99 -14.95 -5.35
C PHE A 316 3.74 -15.79 -6.62
N ASP A 317 4.79 -16.19 -7.34
CA ASP A 317 4.66 -17.13 -8.46
C ASP A 317 4.08 -18.49 -7.99
N GLY A 318 4.49 -18.96 -6.81
CA GLY A 318 3.94 -20.13 -6.15
C GLY A 318 2.45 -20.01 -5.83
N ALA A 319 2.00 -18.85 -5.33
CA ALA A 319 0.59 -18.56 -5.08
C ALA A 319 -0.23 -18.57 -6.39
N LEU A 320 0.27 -17.88 -7.42
CA LEU A 320 -0.38 -17.76 -8.73
C LEU A 320 -0.42 -19.06 -9.52
N ALA A 321 0.55 -19.96 -9.33
CA ALA A 321 0.53 -21.30 -9.91
C ALA A 321 -0.61 -22.15 -9.37
N ARG A 322 -1.07 -21.89 -8.15
CA ARG A 322 -2.18 -22.59 -7.48
C ARG A 322 -3.51 -21.91 -7.70
N GLU A 323 -3.51 -20.60 -7.66
CA GLU A 323 -4.70 -19.77 -7.87
C GLU A 323 -4.36 -18.61 -8.83
N PRO A 324 -4.47 -18.82 -10.15
CA PRO A 324 -4.09 -17.82 -11.17
C PRO A 324 -4.87 -16.50 -11.10
N GLY A 325 -6.06 -16.51 -10.50
CA GLY A 325 -6.93 -15.35 -10.32
C GLY A 325 -6.71 -14.60 -9.00
N LEU A 326 -5.67 -14.90 -8.22
CA LEU A 326 -5.41 -14.23 -6.96
C LEU A 326 -4.81 -12.84 -7.22
N ASP A 327 -5.68 -11.82 -7.24
CA ASP A 327 -5.36 -10.43 -7.53
C ASP A 327 -4.29 -9.86 -6.58
N ALA A 328 -4.40 -10.16 -5.28
CA ALA A 328 -3.42 -9.74 -4.27
C ALA A 328 -2.01 -10.29 -4.57
N ALA A 329 -1.89 -11.54 -5.01
CA ALA A 329 -0.60 -12.11 -5.38
C ALA A 329 -0.04 -11.46 -6.65
N SER A 330 -0.88 -11.18 -7.65
CA SER A 330 -0.47 -10.46 -8.87
C SER A 330 -0.04 -9.03 -8.55
N SER A 331 -0.76 -8.33 -7.69
CA SER A 331 -0.42 -6.98 -7.22
C SER A 331 0.93 -6.95 -6.50
N ASN A 332 1.11 -7.81 -5.49
CA ASN A 332 2.34 -7.83 -4.68
C ASN A 332 3.56 -8.30 -5.52
N ARG A 333 3.33 -9.22 -6.47
CA ARG A 333 4.33 -9.58 -7.47
C ARG A 333 4.77 -8.36 -8.29
N GLY A 334 3.82 -7.52 -8.72
CA GLY A 334 4.08 -6.27 -9.42
C GLY A 334 4.93 -5.30 -8.58
N VAL A 335 4.63 -5.18 -7.29
CA VAL A 335 5.42 -4.35 -6.35
C VAL A 335 6.86 -4.87 -6.25
N ALA A 336 7.05 -6.18 -6.00
CA ALA A 336 8.38 -6.77 -5.89
C ALA A 336 9.20 -6.59 -7.17
N LEU A 337 8.60 -6.78 -8.34
CA LEU A 337 9.25 -6.57 -9.64
C LEU A 337 9.60 -5.10 -9.89
N HIS A 338 8.73 -4.17 -9.51
CA HIS A 338 9.00 -2.74 -9.61
C HIS A 338 10.20 -2.32 -8.75
N LEU A 339 10.25 -2.80 -7.50
CA LEU A 339 11.39 -2.54 -6.61
C LEU A 339 12.71 -3.16 -7.10
N MET A 340 12.63 -4.22 -7.90
CA MET A 340 13.77 -4.84 -8.58
C MET A 340 14.10 -4.15 -9.93
N ALA A 341 13.46 -3.02 -10.26
CA ALA A 341 13.57 -2.31 -11.54
C ALA A 341 13.18 -3.15 -12.78
N ARG A 342 12.45 -4.25 -12.60
CA ARG A 342 11.90 -5.09 -13.67
C ARG A 342 10.53 -4.55 -14.12
N HIS A 343 10.52 -3.33 -14.63
CA HIS A 343 9.28 -2.57 -14.89
C HIS A 343 8.34 -3.23 -15.91
N ALA A 344 8.88 -3.87 -16.95
CA ALA A 344 8.05 -4.56 -17.96
C ALA A 344 7.28 -5.75 -17.35
N ASP A 345 7.94 -6.55 -16.51
CA ASP A 345 7.33 -7.69 -15.84
C ASP A 345 6.32 -7.24 -14.76
N ALA A 346 6.63 -6.09 -14.09
CA ALA A 346 5.72 -5.47 -13.13
C ALA A 346 4.42 -5.01 -13.81
N LEU A 347 4.52 -4.40 -14.99
CA LEU A 347 3.36 -3.97 -15.79
C LEU A 347 2.43 -5.15 -16.11
N GLU A 348 3.00 -6.28 -16.58
CA GLU A 348 2.22 -7.50 -16.84
C GLU A 348 1.48 -8.00 -15.58
N SER A 349 2.14 -7.90 -14.43
CA SER A 349 1.54 -8.33 -13.15
C SER A 349 0.39 -7.43 -12.74
N TYR A 350 0.52 -6.11 -12.89
CA TYR A 350 -0.58 -5.17 -12.62
C TYR A 350 -1.72 -5.28 -13.62
N ASP A 351 -1.42 -5.50 -14.91
CA ASP A 351 -2.46 -5.73 -15.92
C ASP A 351 -3.28 -6.99 -15.59
N ARG A 352 -2.63 -8.05 -15.09
CA ARG A 352 -3.31 -9.26 -14.62
C ARG A 352 -4.16 -9.01 -13.37
N ALA A 353 -3.64 -8.27 -12.40
CA ALA A 353 -4.39 -7.92 -11.19
C ALA A 353 -5.62 -7.06 -11.52
N LEU A 354 -5.50 -6.08 -12.42
CA LEU A 354 -6.61 -5.24 -12.88
C LEU A 354 -7.68 -6.02 -13.63
N ALA A 355 -7.31 -7.08 -14.36
CA ALA A 355 -8.27 -7.95 -15.04
C ALA A 355 -9.11 -8.78 -14.06
N ALA A 356 -8.58 -9.09 -12.88
CA ALA A 356 -9.28 -9.81 -11.81
C ALA A 356 -10.16 -8.86 -10.98
N GLY A 357 -9.63 -7.67 -10.61
CA GLY A 357 -10.34 -6.70 -9.80
C GLY A 357 -9.76 -5.29 -9.94
N PRO A 358 -10.41 -4.38 -10.71
CA PRO A 358 -9.92 -3.02 -10.87
C PRO A 358 -10.00 -2.23 -9.56
N SER A 359 -8.92 -1.55 -9.20
CA SER A 359 -8.87 -0.62 -8.05
C SER A 359 -8.05 0.61 -8.39
N ALA A 360 -8.31 1.72 -7.70
CA ALA A 360 -7.58 2.97 -7.86
C ALA A 360 -6.08 2.80 -7.56
N GLU A 361 -5.75 2.02 -6.55
CA GLU A 361 -4.37 1.74 -6.13
C GLU A 361 -3.59 0.96 -7.20
N LEU A 362 -4.22 -0.03 -7.83
CA LEU A 362 -3.62 -0.78 -8.93
C LEU A 362 -3.39 0.09 -10.16
N TYR A 363 -4.36 0.94 -10.51
CA TYR A 363 -4.18 1.91 -11.60
C TYR A 363 -3.05 2.90 -11.29
N TRP A 364 -2.95 3.37 -10.06
CA TRP A 364 -1.86 4.24 -9.63
C TRP A 364 -0.49 3.53 -9.76
N SER A 365 -0.37 2.30 -9.26
CA SER A 365 0.85 1.50 -9.33
C SER A 365 1.26 1.21 -10.77
N ARG A 366 0.28 0.88 -11.63
CA ARG A 366 0.48 0.69 -13.07
C ARG A 366 0.98 1.97 -13.74
N GLY A 367 0.39 3.12 -13.41
CA GLY A 367 0.80 4.43 -13.91
C GLY A 367 2.26 4.74 -13.57
N ASN A 368 2.68 4.46 -12.35
CA ASN A 368 4.06 4.65 -11.90
C ASN A 368 5.06 3.80 -12.72
N VAL A 369 4.71 2.55 -12.97
CA VAL A 369 5.55 1.65 -13.78
C VAL A 369 5.61 2.09 -15.24
N LEU A 370 4.49 2.51 -15.81
CA LEU A 370 4.44 3.05 -17.18
C LEU A 370 5.29 4.31 -17.34
N GLN A 371 5.27 5.18 -16.31
CA GLN A 371 6.14 6.37 -16.28
C GLN A 371 7.62 5.99 -16.27
N GLN A 372 8.03 4.98 -15.48
CA GLN A 372 9.41 4.48 -15.47
C GLN A 372 9.82 3.86 -16.83
N LEU A 373 8.86 3.31 -17.56
CA LEU A 373 9.06 2.80 -18.93
C LEU A 373 9.03 3.90 -20.00
N GLY A 374 8.83 5.17 -19.63
CA GLY A 374 8.70 6.29 -20.56
C GLY A 374 7.37 6.29 -21.34
N ARG A 375 6.41 5.44 -20.99
CA ARG A 375 5.08 5.34 -21.63
C ARG A 375 4.10 6.32 -20.99
N HIS A 376 4.37 7.63 -21.18
CA HIS A 376 3.68 8.69 -20.44
C HIS A 376 2.20 8.83 -20.82
N ASP A 377 1.79 8.58 -22.07
CA ASP A 377 0.38 8.59 -22.48
C ASP A 377 -0.41 7.47 -21.77
N ASP A 378 0.10 6.24 -21.76
CA ASP A 378 -0.51 5.11 -21.06
C ASP A 378 -0.54 5.34 -19.53
N ALA A 379 0.48 6.04 -18.99
CA ALA A 379 0.50 6.42 -17.59
C ALA A 379 -0.62 7.41 -17.25
N LEU A 380 -0.89 8.40 -18.12
CA LEU A 380 -2.00 9.35 -17.97
C LEU A 380 -3.34 8.61 -17.88
N ASP A 381 -3.60 7.70 -18.80
CA ASP A 381 -4.84 6.89 -18.79
C ASP A 381 -5.00 6.15 -17.47
N SER A 382 -3.90 5.60 -16.96
CA SER A 382 -3.90 4.88 -15.68
C SER A 382 -4.16 5.83 -14.49
N TYR A 383 -3.53 7.00 -14.44
CA TYR A 383 -3.78 7.98 -13.40
C TYR A 383 -5.20 8.55 -13.45
N GLU A 384 -5.78 8.74 -14.64
CA GLU A 384 -7.17 9.16 -14.78
C GLU A 384 -8.14 8.14 -14.18
N GLN A 385 -7.91 6.85 -14.41
CA GLN A 385 -8.71 5.79 -13.77
C GLN A 385 -8.50 5.75 -12.24
N ALA A 386 -7.29 6.00 -11.77
CA ALA A 386 -7.02 6.08 -10.33
C ALA A 386 -7.77 7.25 -9.66
N LEU A 387 -7.92 8.39 -10.34
CA LEU A 387 -8.56 9.60 -9.83
C LEU A 387 -10.10 9.58 -9.84
N VAL A 388 -10.73 8.55 -10.44
CA VAL A 388 -12.21 8.36 -10.37
C VAL A 388 -12.66 7.93 -8.97
N SER A 389 -11.76 7.39 -8.14
CA SER A 389 -12.06 6.95 -6.77
C SER A 389 -12.14 8.13 -5.79
N PRO A 390 -12.95 8.04 -4.71
CA PRO A 390 -12.98 9.04 -3.64
C PRO A 390 -11.66 9.19 -2.85
N THR A 391 -10.65 8.39 -3.14
CA THR A 391 -9.29 8.49 -2.62
C THR A 391 -8.40 9.43 -3.47
N ASP A 392 -8.94 10.57 -3.88
CA ASP A 392 -8.22 11.64 -4.59
C ASP A 392 -7.04 12.13 -3.71
N THR A 393 -5.81 11.75 -4.04
CA THR A 393 -4.61 12.10 -3.29
C THR A 393 -3.77 13.12 -4.05
N GLY A 394 -3.13 14.05 -3.33
CA GLY A 394 -2.21 15.01 -3.93
C GLY A 394 -1.08 14.32 -4.70
N HIS A 395 -0.65 13.16 -4.22
CA HIS A 395 0.37 12.35 -4.89
C HIS A 395 -0.06 11.86 -6.29
N ALA A 396 -1.32 11.45 -6.48
CA ALA A 396 -1.81 11.00 -7.78
C ALA A 396 -1.85 12.15 -8.81
N TRP A 397 -2.28 13.33 -8.38
CA TRP A 397 -2.23 14.54 -9.18
C TRP A 397 -0.80 14.95 -9.53
N TYR A 398 0.11 14.86 -8.59
CA TYR A 398 1.53 15.13 -8.81
C TYR A 398 2.14 14.22 -9.88
N MET A 399 1.93 12.90 -9.79
CA MET A 399 2.46 11.94 -10.76
C MET A 399 1.86 12.12 -12.16
N ARG A 400 0.55 12.41 -12.22
CA ARG A 400 -0.11 12.80 -13.48
C ARG A 400 0.54 14.05 -14.07
N GLY A 401 0.81 15.06 -13.25
CA GLY A 401 1.50 16.29 -13.65
C GLY A 401 2.89 16.03 -14.22
N LEU A 402 3.66 15.13 -13.62
CA LEU A 402 4.99 14.74 -14.13
C LEU A 402 4.89 14.07 -15.51
N SER A 403 3.90 13.20 -15.73
CA SER A 403 3.71 12.60 -17.06
C SER A 403 3.33 13.63 -18.11
N LEU A 404 2.45 14.57 -17.78
CA LEU A 404 2.10 15.71 -18.65
C LEU A 404 3.30 16.60 -18.96
N GLN A 405 4.16 16.83 -17.99
CA GLN A 405 5.41 17.58 -18.17
C GLN A 405 6.32 16.89 -19.18
N GLN A 406 6.49 15.57 -19.11
CA GLN A 406 7.28 14.80 -20.06
C GLN A 406 6.68 14.82 -21.47
N LEU A 407 5.36 14.89 -21.57
CA LEU A 407 4.64 15.08 -22.84
C LEU A 407 4.60 16.54 -23.33
N GLN A 408 5.31 17.43 -22.66
CA GLN A 408 5.38 18.89 -22.97
C GLN A 408 4.01 19.60 -22.84
N ARG A 409 3.04 19.01 -22.16
CA ARG A 409 1.72 19.58 -21.85
C ARG A 409 1.78 20.41 -20.56
N HIS A 410 2.65 21.44 -20.56
CA HIS A 410 3.03 22.17 -19.33
C HIS A 410 1.88 22.89 -18.65
N ALA A 411 0.92 23.48 -19.40
CA ALA A 411 -0.24 24.16 -18.82
C ALA A 411 -1.12 23.18 -18.01
N GLU A 412 -1.34 21.98 -18.52
CA GLU A 412 -2.09 20.95 -17.83
C GLU A 412 -1.30 20.36 -16.65
N ALA A 413 0.02 20.24 -16.79
CA ALA A 413 0.90 19.85 -15.70
C ALA A 413 0.82 20.81 -14.50
N ILE A 414 0.88 22.13 -14.76
CA ILE A 414 0.72 23.19 -13.76
C ILE A 414 -0.63 23.03 -13.01
N THR A 415 -1.72 22.80 -13.76
CA THR A 415 -3.05 22.59 -13.15
C THR A 415 -3.04 21.36 -12.22
N CYS A 416 -2.39 20.27 -12.63
CA CYS A 416 -2.26 19.07 -11.80
C CYS A 416 -1.41 19.34 -10.55
N PHE A 417 -0.29 20.07 -10.66
CA PHE A 417 0.55 20.42 -9.51
C PHE A 417 -0.17 21.33 -8.53
N GLN A 418 -0.98 22.28 -9.01
CA GLN A 418 -1.81 23.13 -8.17
C GLN A 418 -2.85 22.30 -7.42
N ARG A 419 -3.52 21.37 -8.09
CA ARG A 419 -4.49 20.48 -7.46
C ARG A 419 -3.82 19.59 -6.42
N ALA A 420 -2.62 19.08 -6.68
CA ALA A 420 -1.82 18.32 -5.74
C ALA A 420 -1.53 19.13 -4.46
N GLN A 421 -1.18 20.40 -4.60
CA GLN A 421 -0.89 21.31 -3.48
C GLN A 421 -2.16 21.69 -2.68
N GLU A 422 -3.31 21.82 -3.33
CA GLU A 422 -4.60 22.05 -2.64
C GLU A 422 -4.94 20.88 -1.72
N LEU A 423 -4.73 19.64 -2.19
CA LEU A 423 -5.01 18.43 -1.43
C LEU A 423 -3.95 18.14 -0.36
N GLU A 424 -2.69 18.38 -0.70
CA GLU A 424 -1.54 18.11 0.16
C GLU A 424 -0.59 19.32 0.17
N PRO A 425 -0.84 20.36 1.00
CA PRO A 425 -0.02 21.57 1.03
C PRO A 425 1.46 21.35 1.40
N ALA A 426 1.77 20.22 2.04
CA ALA A 426 3.13 19.82 2.39
C ALA A 426 3.86 19.03 1.27
N LEU A 427 3.24 18.84 0.10
CA LEU A 427 3.86 18.18 -1.04
C LEU A 427 4.79 19.16 -1.78
N PHE A 428 5.95 19.43 -1.18
CA PHE A 428 6.92 20.41 -1.70
C PHE A 428 7.47 20.04 -3.08
N THR A 429 7.47 18.76 -3.42
CA THR A 429 7.85 18.29 -4.76
C THR A 429 6.89 18.78 -5.84
N ALA A 430 5.59 18.89 -5.57
CA ALA A 430 4.62 19.46 -6.50
C ALA A 430 4.84 20.98 -6.69
N GLN A 431 5.19 21.69 -5.61
CA GLN A 431 5.53 23.11 -5.68
C GLN A 431 6.78 23.35 -6.54
N ALA A 432 7.80 22.52 -6.37
CA ALA A 432 9.04 22.58 -7.16
C ALA A 432 8.79 22.27 -8.64
N ALA A 433 7.93 21.30 -8.95
CA ALA A 433 7.58 20.91 -10.30
C ALA A 433 6.73 22.01 -10.99
N GLU A 434 5.82 22.67 -10.27
CA GLU A 434 5.09 23.84 -10.78
C GLU A 434 6.04 24.97 -11.09
N ALA A 435 6.95 25.32 -10.16
CA ALA A 435 7.95 26.36 -10.37
C ALA A 435 8.80 26.09 -11.62
N PHE A 436 9.24 24.84 -11.80
CA PHE A 436 9.99 24.41 -12.98
C PHE A 436 9.19 24.65 -14.27
N CYS A 437 7.94 24.20 -14.33
CA CYS A 437 7.10 24.37 -15.51
C CYS A 437 6.84 25.85 -15.83
N ARG A 438 6.61 26.70 -14.82
CA ARG A 438 6.42 28.14 -15.00
C ARG A 438 7.66 28.82 -15.54
N LEU A 439 8.84 28.55 -14.95
CA LEU A 439 10.09 29.09 -15.42
C LEU A 439 10.38 28.61 -16.86
N LEU A 440 10.12 27.35 -17.17
CA LEU A 440 10.32 26.77 -18.51
C LEU A 440 9.42 27.42 -19.56
N THR A 441 8.21 27.80 -19.22
CA THR A 441 7.24 28.46 -20.11
C THR A 441 7.40 29.98 -20.12
N GLY A 442 8.34 30.55 -19.35
CA GLY A 442 8.63 31.98 -19.33
C GLY A 442 7.78 32.79 -18.33
N ASP A 443 6.95 32.15 -17.51
CA ASP A 443 6.25 32.78 -16.40
C ASP A 443 7.20 32.95 -15.21
N PHE A 444 8.16 33.90 -15.37
CA PHE A 444 9.23 34.09 -14.39
C PHE A 444 8.78 34.68 -13.08
N ALA A 445 7.81 35.61 -13.09
CA ALA A 445 7.35 36.26 -11.89
C ALA A 445 6.80 35.24 -10.88
N GLU A 446 5.87 34.40 -11.31
CA GLU A 446 5.29 33.36 -10.47
C GLU A 446 6.25 32.17 -10.28
N GLY A 447 7.03 31.83 -11.31
CA GLY A 447 8.03 30.76 -11.27
C GLY A 447 9.08 31.00 -10.19
N TRP A 448 9.65 32.19 -10.09
CA TRP A 448 10.61 32.54 -9.02
C TRP A 448 9.96 32.54 -7.65
N ARG A 449 8.74 33.07 -7.55
CA ARG A 449 8.00 33.07 -6.30
C ARG A 449 7.77 31.65 -5.77
N GLN A 450 7.37 30.74 -6.66
CA GLN A 450 7.17 29.33 -6.31
C GLN A 450 8.50 28.62 -6.01
N HIS A 451 9.58 28.99 -6.71
CA HIS A 451 10.91 28.41 -6.48
C HIS A 451 11.44 28.66 -5.07
N GLU A 452 11.05 29.78 -4.43
CA GLU A 452 11.42 30.07 -3.04
C GLU A 452 10.79 29.09 -2.03
N ASN A 453 9.71 28.36 -2.39
CA ASN A 453 9.12 27.33 -1.55
C ASN A 453 10.07 26.15 -1.28
N ARG A 454 11.16 25.98 -2.06
CA ARG A 454 12.20 24.98 -1.81
C ARG A 454 12.77 25.06 -0.39
N TRP A 455 12.74 26.23 0.22
CA TRP A 455 13.20 26.45 1.58
C TRP A 455 12.22 25.93 2.65
N ARG A 456 10.98 25.58 2.29
CA ARG A 456 9.99 25.00 3.19
C ARG A 456 10.15 23.47 3.28
N ASP A 457 10.77 22.85 2.29
CA ASP A 457 11.02 21.42 2.27
C ASP A 457 12.06 21.03 3.34
N PRO A 458 11.71 20.14 4.30
CA PRO A 458 12.66 19.64 5.30
C PRO A 458 13.90 18.98 4.70
N SER A 459 13.81 18.37 3.53
CA SER A 459 14.94 17.74 2.83
C SER A 459 15.98 18.77 2.38
N SER A 460 15.56 20.01 2.15
CA SER A 460 16.44 21.15 1.81
C SER A 460 17.14 21.77 3.02
N ALA A 461 16.83 21.34 4.24
CA ALA A 461 17.40 21.90 5.47
C ALA A 461 18.94 21.86 5.48
N ARG A 462 19.55 20.82 4.89
CA ARG A 462 21.02 20.70 4.75
C ARG A 462 21.65 21.77 3.87
N HIS A 463 20.88 22.43 3.02
CA HIS A 463 21.34 23.50 2.15
C HIS A 463 21.10 24.89 2.74
N ARG A 464 20.35 24.97 3.85
CA ARG A 464 20.12 26.22 4.56
C ARG A 464 21.37 26.59 5.32
N ARG A 465 22.02 27.65 4.91
CA ARG A 465 23.23 28.18 5.53
C ARG A 465 22.97 29.64 5.90
N HIS A 466 23.71 30.14 6.87
CA HIS A 466 23.71 31.55 7.25
C HIS A 466 22.37 32.09 7.77
N GLU A 467 21.47 31.23 8.27
CA GLU A 467 20.11 31.60 8.75
C GLU A 467 20.10 32.57 9.96
N ARG A 468 21.27 32.83 10.56
CA ARG A 468 21.36 33.82 11.64
C ARG A 468 21.20 35.25 11.15
N GLN A 469 21.52 35.51 9.89
CA GLN A 469 21.34 36.79 9.25
C GLN A 469 20.07 36.80 8.40
N PRO A 470 19.37 37.95 8.31
CA PRO A 470 18.16 38.04 7.53
C PRO A 470 18.39 37.73 6.05
N LEU A 471 17.44 36.97 5.47
CA LEU A 471 17.39 36.75 4.03
C LEU A 471 17.03 38.07 3.33
N TRP A 472 17.78 38.45 2.32
CA TRP A 472 17.42 39.55 1.43
C TRP A 472 16.56 39.03 0.26
N SER A 473 15.31 39.46 0.23
CA SER A 473 14.31 39.10 -0.80
C SER A 473 14.03 40.23 -1.80
N GLY A 474 14.82 41.31 -1.78
CA GLY A 474 14.65 42.45 -2.67
C GLY A 474 13.87 43.62 -2.07
N ASP A 475 13.12 43.42 -0.99
CA ASP A 475 12.23 44.43 -0.38
C ASP A 475 12.98 45.50 0.43
N ALA A 476 14.12 45.12 1.01
CA ALA A 476 14.92 45.99 1.83
C ALA A 476 16.05 46.68 1.03
N SER A 477 16.35 47.94 1.33
CA SER A 477 17.54 48.61 0.80
C SER A 477 18.81 47.91 1.26
N VAL A 478 19.73 47.70 0.33
CA VAL A 478 21.08 47.16 0.57
C VAL A 478 22.18 48.22 0.60
N ASP A 479 21.79 49.49 0.38
CA ASP A 479 22.72 50.62 0.35
C ASP A 479 23.49 50.74 1.69
N GLY A 480 24.81 50.76 1.62
CA GLY A 480 25.69 50.78 2.75
C GLY A 480 25.78 49.48 3.58
N LYS A 481 25.09 48.40 3.19
CA LYS A 481 25.10 47.12 3.87
C LYS A 481 26.06 46.12 3.25
N THR A 482 26.54 45.20 4.05
CA THR A 482 27.31 44.04 3.59
C THR A 482 26.36 42.88 3.31
N VAL A 483 26.32 42.42 2.07
CA VAL A 483 25.44 41.30 1.60
C VAL A 483 26.30 40.09 1.24
N LEU A 484 26.04 38.96 1.87
CA LEU A 484 26.61 37.67 1.49
C LEU A 484 25.76 37.04 0.40
N LEU A 485 26.31 36.91 -0.80
CA LEU A 485 25.75 36.03 -1.83
C LEU A 485 26.45 34.68 -1.74
N HIS A 486 25.71 33.57 -1.69
CA HIS A 486 26.33 32.27 -1.48
C HIS A 486 25.77 31.20 -2.42
N ALA A 487 26.64 30.31 -2.89
CA ALA A 487 26.26 29.16 -3.68
C ALA A 487 25.46 28.15 -2.84
N GLU A 488 24.45 27.56 -3.42
CA GLU A 488 23.56 26.57 -2.78
C GLU A 488 23.47 25.24 -3.53
N GLN A 489 23.72 25.25 -4.83
CA GLN A 489 23.60 24.10 -5.72
C GLN A 489 24.88 23.88 -6.55
N GLY A 490 24.73 23.43 -7.81
CA GLY A 490 25.83 23.05 -8.67
C GLY A 490 26.73 24.18 -9.17
N TYR A 491 27.85 23.81 -9.78
CA TYR A 491 28.79 24.77 -10.39
C TYR A 491 28.12 25.60 -11.50
N GLY A 492 27.21 25.00 -12.29
CA GLY A 492 26.49 25.69 -13.35
C GLY A 492 25.64 26.84 -12.82
N ASP A 493 24.93 26.60 -11.71
CA ASP A 493 24.11 27.62 -11.03
C ASP A 493 24.97 28.77 -10.53
N THR A 494 26.10 28.45 -9.89
CA THR A 494 27.05 29.45 -9.39
C THR A 494 27.60 30.28 -10.54
N LEU A 495 28.04 29.65 -11.63
CA LEU A 495 28.54 30.33 -12.84
C LEU A 495 27.49 31.22 -13.49
N GLN A 496 26.24 30.80 -13.53
CA GLN A 496 25.17 31.59 -14.14
C GLN A 496 24.77 32.78 -13.28
N PHE A 497 24.51 32.56 -11.99
CA PHE A 497 23.88 33.56 -11.13
C PHE A 497 24.87 34.48 -10.42
N CYS A 498 26.17 34.21 -10.42
CA CYS A 498 27.18 35.12 -9.92
C CYS A 498 27.13 36.50 -10.63
N ARG A 499 26.62 36.56 -11.88
CA ARG A 499 26.42 37.81 -12.64
C ARG A 499 25.59 38.88 -11.92
N TYR A 500 24.69 38.44 -11.01
CA TYR A 500 23.90 39.37 -10.19
C TYR A 500 24.71 40.09 -9.13
N ALA A 501 25.90 39.60 -8.78
CA ALA A 501 26.75 40.22 -7.76
C ALA A 501 27.10 41.68 -8.10
N SER A 502 27.36 41.96 -9.38
CA SER A 502 27.60 43.32 -9.86
C SER A 502 26.34 44.21 -9.73
N LEU A 503 25.16 43.64 -9.93
CA LEU A 503 23.89 44.38 -9.80
C LEU A 503 23.55 44.66 -8.33
N VAL A 504 23.87 43.76 -7.43
CA VAL A 504 23.72 43.98 -5.97
C VAL A 504 24.71 45.07 -5.52
N ALA A 505 25.95 45.02 -5.98
CA ALA A 505 26.94 46.04 -5.71
C ALA A 505 26.55 47.42 -6.23
N ALA A 506 25.93 47.46 -7.44
CA ALA A 506 25.43 48.71 -8.06
C ALA A 506 24.26 49.33 -7.26
N ARG A 507 23.60 48.60 -6.36
CA ARG A 507 22.59 49.13 -5.40
C ARG A 507 23.22 49.66 -4.11
N GLY A 508 24.59 49.84 -4.06
CA GLY A 508 25.31 50.41 -2.93
C GLY A 508 25.73 49.38 -1.87
N ALA A 509 25.58 48.06 -2.11
CA ALA A 509 25.99 47.03 -1.19
C ALA A 509 27.47 46.73 -1.29
N ARG A 510 28.10 46.43 -0.17
CA ARG A 510 29.35 45.64 -0.14
C ARG A 510 29.02 44.18 -0.30
N VAL A 511 29.45 43.54 -1.41
CA VAL A 511 29.12 42.16 -1.71
C VAL A 511 30.28 41.25 -1.31
N ILE A 512 29.98 40.21 -0.50
CA ILE A 512 30.82 39.04 -0.29
C ILE A 512 30.23 37.91 -1.09
N LEU A 513 31.05 37.20 -1.88
CA LEU A 513 30.58 36.07 -2.69
C LEU A 513 31.21 34.78 -2.19
N GLU A 514 30.43 33.88 -1.60
CA GLU A 514 30.85 32.56 -1.16
C GLU A 514 30.55 31.50 -2.24
N VAL A 515 31.59 30.81 -2.70
CA VAL A 515 31.51 29.84 -3.82
C VAL A 515 32.26 28.54 -3.50
N PRO A 516 31.97 27.43 -4.19
CA PRO A 516 32.78 26.22 -4.11
C PRO A 516 34.25 26.49 -4.46
N SER A 517 35.18 25.84 -3.77
CA SER A 517 36.63 26.07 -3.91
C SER A 517 37.16 25.95 -5.34
N ALA A 518 36.57 25.04 -6.14
CA ALA A 518 36.91 24.88 -7.56
C ALA A 518 36.59 26.11 -8.44
N LEU A 519 35.80 27.06 -7.93
CA LEU A 519 35.41 28.28 -8.64
C LEU A 519 36.06 29.54 -8.08
N THR A 520 36.68 29.49 -6.89
CA THR A 520 37.13 30.67 -6.16
C THR A 520 38.06 31.53 -7.00
N GLN A 521 39.11 30.95 -7.56
CA GLN A 521 40.10 31.68 -8.37
C GLN A 521 39.47 32.35 -9.60
N LEU A 522 38.57 31.65 -10.31
CA LEU A 522 37.86 32.20 -11.47
C LEU A 522 36.98 33.39 -11.08
N MET A 523 36.29 33.30 -9.92
CA MET A 523 35.34 34.33 -9.45
C MET A 523 36.04 35.61 -9.00
N GLU A 524 37.34 35.61 -8.73
CA GLU A 524 38.10 36.84 -8.49
C GLU A 524 38.08 37.79 -9.68
N SER A 525 37.82 37.29 -10.87
CA SER A 525 37.68 38.09 -12.09
C SER A 525 36.33 38.84 -12.20
N LEU A 526 35.34 38.47 -11.35
CA LEU A 526 33.98 39.01 -11.39
C LEU A 526 33.96 40.46 -10.82
N HIS A 527 33.37 41.36 -11.60
CA HIS A 527 33.14 42.72 -11.07
C HIS A 527 31.93 42.70 -10.09
N GLY A 528 32.10 43.46 -8.99
CA GLY A 528 31.03 43.67 -8.02
C GLY A 528 31.32 43.13 -6.62
N PRO A 529 31.75 41.87 -6.45
CA PRO A 529 32.18 41.41 -5.12
C PRO A 529 33.38 42.22 -4.62
N SER A 530 33.33 42.58 -3.35
CA SER A 530 34.48 43.15 -2.62
C SER A 530 35.42 42.06 -2.14
N GLU A 531 34.90 40.85 -2.02
CA GLU A 531 35.63 39.68 -1.52
C GLU A 531 34.97 38.39 -2.04
N VAL A 532 35.80 37.45 -2.48
CA VAL A 532 35.38 36.08 -2.85
C VAL A 532 35.94 35.13 -1.81
N VAL A 533 35.08 34.26 -1.27
CA VAL A 533 35.44 33.32 -0.20
C VAL A 533 35.12 31.90 -0.63
N SER A 534 36.02 30.97 -0.39
CA SER A 534 35.74 29.53 -0.60
C SER A 534 34.76 29.04 0.43
N MET A 535 33.84 28.19 -0.03
CA MET A 535 32.89 27.50 0.85
C MET A 535 33.64 26.68 1.91
N GLY A 536 33.37 26.98 3.19
CA GLY A 536 34.02 26.37 4.34
C GLY A 536 35.09 27.23 4.99
N ASP A 537 35.57 28.29 4.33
CA ASP A 537 36.50 29.26 4.92
C ASP A 537 35.76 30.25 5.84
N PRO A 538 36.48 30.91 6.78
CA PRO A 538 35.90 31.92 7.66
C PRO A 538 35.34 33.11 6.86
N LEU A 539 34.08 33.43 7.10
CA LEU A 539 33.40 34.56 6.45
C LEU A 539 33.65 35.87 7.25
N PRO A 540 33.89 37.00 6.56
CA PRO A 540 33.82 38.30 7.18
C PRO A 540 32.39 38.60 7.69
N PRO A 541 32.21 39.58 8.62
CA PRO A 541 30.88 39.96 9.07
C PRO A 541 30.04 40.52 7.93
N PHE A 542 28.74 40.15 7.92
CA PHE A 542 27.76 40.62 6.94
C PHE A 542 26.41 40.87 7.61
N ASP A 543 25.60 41.74 7.00
CA ASP A 543 24.29 42.17 7.52
C ASP A 543 23.16 41.33 7.00
N LEU A 544 23.23 40.94 5.73
CA LEU A 544 22.18 40.22 4.98
C LEU A 544 22.79 39.06 4.21
N GLN A 545 22.02 38.04 3.97
CA GLN A 545 22.42 36.93 3.10
C GLN A 545 21.40 36.69 2.00
N CYS A 546 21.85 36.16 0.85
CA CYS A 546 20.96 35.73 -0.24
C CYS A 546 21.62 34.57 -0.99
N PRO A 547 20.96 33.41 -1.08
CA PRO A 547 21.39 32.33 -1.98
C PRO A 547 21.37 32.81 -3.44
N LEU A 548 22.33 32.39 -4.25
CA LEU A 548 22.45 32.85 -5.64
C LEU A 548 21.21 32.59 -6.48
N LEU A 549 20.52 31.45 -6.28
CA LEU A 549 19.28 31.10 -6.97
C LEU A 549 18.03 31.88 -6.47
N SER A 550 18.13 32.59 -5.34
CA SER A 550 17.09 33.50 -4.85
C SER A 550 17.26 34.94 -5.36
N VAL A 551 18.45 35.28 -5.91
CA VAL A 551 18.71 36.65 -6.39
C VAL A 551 17.81 37.05 -7.55
N PRO A 552 17.47 36.19 -8.55
CA PRO A 552 16.49 36.53 -9.57
C PRO A 552 15.12 36.94 -9.00
N PHE A 553 14.65 36.25 -7.94
CA PHE A 553 13.44 36.64 -7.22
C PHE A 553 13.59 38.03 -6.58
N ALA A 554 14.69 38.26 -5.87
CA ALA A 554 14.96 39.55 -5.22
C ALA A 554 15.07 40.73 -6.21
N PHE A 555 15.41 40.45 -7.48
CA PHE A 555 15.42 41.45 -8.53
C PHE A 555 14.11 41.53 -9.32
N GLY A 556 13.14 40.64 -9.09
CA GLY A 556 11.93 40.53 -9.92
C GLY A 556 12.29 40.27 -11.37
N THR A 557 13.25 39.35 -11.63
CA THR A 557 13.74 39.05 -12.97
C THR A 557 12.65 38.46 -13.84
N GLU A 558 12.33 39.15 -14.95
CA GLU A 558 11.46 38.66 -16.01
C GLU A 558 12.25 38.42 -17.30
N LEU A 559 11.60 37.90 -18.33
CA LEU A 559 12.26 37.48 -19.57
C LEU A 559 13.05 38.63 -20.24
N ASP A 560 12.52 39.84 -20.21
CA ASP A 560 13.10 41.06 -20.81
C ASP A 560 14.12 41.74 -19.88
N THR A 561 14.12 41.42 -18.60
CA THR A 561 15.05 41.98 -17.59
C THR A 561 16.18 41.06 -17.20
N ILE A 562 16.32 39.92 -17.88
CA ILE A 562 17.46 39.01 -17.67
C ILE A 562 18.79 39.77 -17.92
N PRO A 563 19.74 39.73 -16.95
CA PRO A 563 21.05 40.36 -17.16
C PRO A 563 21.90 39.52 -18.13
N SER A 564 21.75 39.75 -19.45
CA SER A 564 22.36 38.96 -20.52
C SER A 564 23.77 39.43 -20.97
N SER A 565 24.27 40.52 -20.38
CA SER A 565 25.59 41.07 -20.73
C SER A 565 26.72 40.04 -20.48
N THR A 566 27.55 39.82 -21.48
CA THR A 566 28.74 38.92 -21.44
C THR A 566 29.89 39.58 -22.17
N PRO A 567 31.16 39.28 -21.82
CA PRO A 567 31.59 38.46 -20.70
C PRO A 567 31.38 39.13 -19.37
N TYR A 568 31.14 38.36 -18.30
CA TYR A 568 31.15 38.82 -16.93
C TYR A 568 32.21 38.10 -16.07
N LEU A 569 32.80 36.99 -16.60
CA LEU A 569 33.99 36.36 -16.05
C LEU A 569 35.12 36.42 -17.09
N GLN A 570 36.36 36.38 -16.61
CA GLN A 570 37.56 36.40 -17.41
C GLN A 570 38.51 35.30 -16.98
N ALA A 571 39.11 34.59 -17.94
CA ALA A 571 40.17 33.66 -17.65
C ALA A 571 41.46 34.44 -17.29
N ASP A 572 42.25 33.95 -16.38
CA ASP A 572 43.54 34.52 -16.02
C ASP A 572 44.45 34.62 -17.27
N ALA A 573 45.14 35.74 -17.45
CA ALA A 573 45.91 36.06 -18.65
C ALA A 573 47.13 35.13 -18.82
N GLU A 574 47.82 34.80 -17.72
CA GLU A 574 48.98 33.91 -17.77
C GLU A 574 48.57 32.47 -18.03
N ASN A 575 47.53 32.00 -17.32
CA ASN A 575 46.97 30.68 -17.51
C ASN A 575 46.40 30.53 -18.93
N SER A 576 45.75 31.56 -19.46
CA SER A 576 45.22 31.57 -20.84
C SER A 576 46.32 31.41 -21.88
N ARG A 577 47.50 32.02 -21.65
CA ARG A 577 48.65 31.84 -22.58
C ARG A 577 49.18 30.41 -22.50
N ILE A 578 49.35 29.86 -21.32
CA ILE A 578 49.79 28.47 -21.13
C ILE A 578 48.88 27.49 -21.84
N TRP A 579 47.58 27.64 -21.70
CA TRP A 579 46.60 26.76 -22.35
C TRP A 579 46.49 27.01 -23.83
N ALA A 580 46.66 28.24 -24.33
CA ALA A 580 46.72 28.54 -25.75
C ALA A 580 47.91 27.82 -26.42
N ASP A 581 49.09 27.87 -25.80
CA ASP A 581 50.29 27.17 -26.31
C ASP A 581 50.08 25.65 -26.35
N LYS A 582 49.41 25.04 -25.34
CA LYS A 582 49.07 23.61 -25.34
C LYS A 582 48.06 23.24 -26.43
N VAL A 583 47.02 24.05 -26.60
CA VAL A 583 46.00 23.86 -27.64
C VAL A 583 46.63 24.00 -29.02
N ASP A 584 47.49 25.00 -29.25
CA ASP A 584 48.18 25.23 -30.51
C ASP A 584 49.13 24.08 -30.87
N ALA A 585 49.84 23.53 -29.89
CA ALA A 585 50.72 22.40 -30.08
C ALA A 585 49.98 21.10 -30.43
N ALA A 586 48.76 20.93 -29.91
CA ALA A 586 47.97 19.74 -30.10
C ALA A 586 47.01 19.82 -31.31
N ALA A 587 46.58 21.03 -31.68
CA ALA A 587 45.66 21.25 -32.79
C ALA A 587 46.33 21.01 -34.16
N ARG A 588 45.55 20.54 -35.13
CA ARG A 588 45.98 20.52 -36.51
C ARG A 588 46.03 21.95 -37.07
N PRO A 589 47.11 22.34 -37.76
CA PRO A 589 47.24 23.69 -38.30
C PRO A 589 46.07 24.09 -39.20
N GLY A 590 45.54 25.30 -38.99
CA GLY A 590 44.47 25.86 -39.80
C GLY A 590 43.08 25.25 -39.56
N THR A 591 42.90 24.48 -38.48
CA THR A 591 41.61 23.89 -38.15
C THR A 591 40.89 24.68 -37.04
N LEU A 592 39.56 24.66 -37.03
CA LEU A 592 38.77 25.18 -35.92
C LEU A 592 39.04 24.37 -34.65
N ARG A 593 39.15 25.04 -33.52
CA ARG A 593 39.37 24.45 -32.20
C ARG A 593 38.05 24.32 -31.50
N ILE A 594 37.57 23.10 -31.29
CA ILE A 594 36.23 22.83 -30.78
C ILE A 594 36.30 22.05 -29.46
N GLY A 595 35.73 22.61 -28.40
CA GLY A 595 35.59 21.91 -27.15
C GLY A 595 34.33 21.05 -27.11
N LEU A 596 34.43 19.82 -26.61
CA LEU A 596 33.33 18.90 -26.47
C LEU A 596 33.11 18.51 -25.02
N ALA A 597 31.81 18.57 -24.53
CA ALA A 597 31.39 17.94 -23.31
C ALA A 597 30.05 17.23 -23.54
N TRP A 598 30.04 15.90 -23.40
CA TRP A 598 28.95 15.03 -23.81
C TRP A 598 28.17 14.42 -22.63
N SER A 599 28.63 14.62 -21.40
CA SER A 599 27.98 14.08 -20.21
C SER A 599 28.10 15.01 -19.02
N GLY A 600 27.13 14.94 -18.11
CA GLY A 600 27.11 15.70 -16.87
C GLY A 600 27.58 14.89 -15.65
N ASN A 601 27.17 15.33 -14.47
CA ASN A 601 27.40 14.58 -13.23
C ASN A 601 26.43 13.37 -13.19
N PRO A 602 26.92 12.12 -13.06
CA PRO A 602 26.07 10.92 -13.01
C PRO A 602 25.13 10.86 -11.80
N ALA A 603 25.43 11.61 -10.72
CA ALA A 603 24.56 11.72 -9.57
C ALA A 603 23.36 12.67 -9.76
N HIS A 604 23.27 13.34 -10.91
CA HIS A 604 22.16 14.25 -11.20
C HIS A 604 20.94 13.45 -11.70
N ASN A 605 19.76 13.70 -11.12
CA ASN A 605 18.53 12.95 -11.39
C ASN A 605 18.14 12.89 -12.89
N ASN A 606 18.45 13.93 -13.67
CA ASN A 606 18.15 14.00 -15.11
C ASN A 606 19.36 13.67 -15.99
N ASP A 607 20.40 13.03 -15.43
CA ASP A 607 21.63 12.80 -16.21
C ASP A 607 21.42 11.86 -17.39
N GLN A 608 20.60 10.83 -17.24
CA GLN A 608 20.30 9.88 -18.32
C GLN A 608 19.65 10.53 -19.53
N ASN A 609 18.81 11.56 -19.32
CA ASN A 609 18.10 12.25 -20.40
C ASN A 609 18.97 13.28 -21.12
N ARG A 610 19.97 13.88 -20.44
CA ARG A 610 20.80 14.97 -20.99
C ARG A 610 22.18 14.54 -21.45
N SER A 611 22.69 13.38 -21.03
CA SER A 611 24.02 12.88 -21.40
C SER A 611 23.95 12.04 -22.69
N VAL A 612 24.89 12.25 -23.59
CA VAL A 612 25.01 11.55 -24.87
C VAL A 612 26.23 10.63 -24.81
N PRO A 613 26.18 9.36 -25.22
CA PRO A 613 27.38 8.53 -25.36
C PRO A 613 28.38 9.15 -26.36
N LEU A 614 29.66 9.12 -26.01
CA LEU A 614 30.69 9.75 -26.87
C LEU A 614 30.72 9.21 -28.31
N GLU A 615 30.46 7.92 -28.49
CA GLU A 615 30.38 7.27 -29.79
C GLU A 615 29.34 7.90 -30.72
N MET A 616 28.24 8.40 -30.19
CA MET A 616 27.17 9.07 -30.95
C MET A 616 27.65 10.40 -31.53
N LEU A 617 28.69 11.02 -30.98
CA LEU A 617 29.27 12.27 -31.50
C LEU A 617 30.24 12.07 -32.67
N ALA A 618 30.51 10.83 -33.09
CA ALA A 618 31.40 10.54 -34.24
C ALA A 618 31.06 11.31 -35.52
N PRO A 619 29.79 11.59 -35.88
CA PRO A 619 29.43 12.40 -37.02
C PRO A 619 29.93 13.85 -36.98
N LEU A 620 30.35 14.37 -35.82
CA LEU A 620 30.89 15.72 -35.68
C LEU A 620 32.36 15.79 -36.16
N TYR A 621 33.09 14.68 -36.14
CA TYR A 621 34.52 14.70 -36.42
C TYR A 621 34.79 14.96 -37.88
N THR A 622 35.52 16.04 -38.16
CA THR A 622 35.88 16.48 -39.51
C THR A 622 37.37 16.83 -39.58
N GLN A 623 37.93 16.73 -40.75
CA GLN A 623 39.33 17.13 -40.99
C GLN A 623 39.56 18.66 -40.82
N HIS A 624 38.53 19.47 -40.83
CA HIS A 624 38.59 20.93 -40.71
C HIS A 624 38.49 21.45 -39.26
N ALA A 625 38.38 20.56 -38.31
CA ALA A 625 38.32 20.93 -36.88
C ALA A 625 39.20 20.02 -36.04
N SER A 626 39.83 20.56 -35.01
CA SER A 626 40.49 19.83 -33.92
C SER A 626 39.60 19.85 -32.71
N PHE A 627 39.33 18.68 -32.13
CA PHE A 627 38.39 18.53 -31.03
C PHE A 627 39.08 18.28 -29.72
N PHE A 628 38.63 18.96 -28.65
CA PHE A 628 39.21 18.94 -27.32
C PHE A 628 38.15 18.52 -26.32
N SER A 629 38.45 17.52 -25.49
CA SER A 629 37.59 17.13 -24.36
C SER A 629 37.66 18.19 -23.27
N LEU A 630 36.51 18.62 -22.78
CA LEU A 630 36.37 19.54 -21.65
C LEU A 630 36.08 18.78 -20.34
N HIS A 631 36.22 17.46 -20.35
CA HIS A 631 36.10 16.63 -19.17
C HIS A 631 37.44 16.46 -18.45
N GLN A 632 37.46 16.62 -17.14
CA GLN A 632 38.58 16.22 -16.30
C GLN A 632 38.62 14.68 -16.17
N PHE A 633 37.45 14.05 -15.98
CA PHE A 633 37.29 12.61 -15.87
C PHE A 633 36.27 12.13 -16.92
N VAL A 634 36.61 11.06 -17.63
CA VAL A 634 35.74 10.42 -18.60
C VAL A 634 35.11 9.17 -17.96
N ARG A 635 33.88 8.92 -18.24
CA ARG A 635 33.16 7.74 -17.74
C ARG A 635 33.73 6.46 -18.33
N GLU A 636 33.76 5.39 -17.58
CA GLU A 636 34.28 4.08 -18.02
C GLU A 636 33.66 3.61 -19.34
N ARG A 637 32.34 3.79 -19.50
CA ARG A 637 31.64 3.44 -20.75
C ARG A 637 32.13 4.19 -22.01
N ASP A 638 32.67 5.40 -21.84
CA ASP A 638 33.12 6.25 -22.91
C ASP A 638 34.65 6.16 -23.14
N ALA A 639 35.38 5.40 -22.30
CA ALA A 639 36.84 5.34 -22.34
C ALA A 639 37.40 4.79 -23.65
N GLN A 640 36.78 3.73 -24.20
CA GLN A 640 37.18 3.16 -25.47
C GLN A 640 36.90 4.13 -26.64
N ALA A 641 35.70 4.71 -26.66
CA ALA A 641 35.32 5.69 -27.69
C ALA A 641 36.24 6.92 -27.68
N LEU A 642 36.73 7.35 -26.50
CA LEU A 642 37.72 8.41 -26.41
C LEU A 642 39.03 8.05 -27.09
N GLN A 643 39.56 6.85 -26.87
CA GLN A 643 40.79 6.37 -27.50
C GLN A 643 40.67 6.30 -29.02
N ASP A 644 39.53 5.88 -29.52
CA ASP A 644 39.29 5.65 -30.94
C ASP A 644 38.92 6.95 -31.69
N SER A 645 38.47 8.00 -30.98
CA SER A 645 37.92 9.22 -31.58
C SER A 645 38.95 10.21 -32.12
N GLY A 646 40.22 10.12 -31.68
CA GLY A 646 41.21 11.16 -31.93
C GLY A 646 40.95 12.50 -31.24
N LEU A 647 40.03 12.51 -30.27
CA LEU A 647 39.72 13.67 -29.43
C LEU A 647 40.91 13.95 -28.50
N ILE A 648 41.35 15.19 -28.46
CA ILE A 648 42.46 15.63 -27.61
C ILE A 648 41.93 15.76 -26.19
N HIS A 649 42.49 15.00 -25.24
CA HIS A 649 42.05 14.97 -23.84
C HIS A 649 43.20 15.28 -22.90
N PHE A 650 43.09 16.39 -22.18
CA PHE A 650 44.07 16.81 -21.19
C PHE A 650 43.86 16.20 -19.82
N GLY A 651 42.65 15.69 -19.53
CA GLY A 651 42.34 14.93 -18.31
C GLY A 651 42.63 15.68 -17.05
N THR A 652 43.46 15.10 -16.18
CA THR A 652 43.81 15.63 -14.85
C THR A 652 44.68 16.88 -14.87
N GLU A 653 45.12 17.35 -16.06
CA GLU A 653 45.77 18.67 -16.19
C GLU A 653 44.78 19.82 -15.92
N LEU A 654 43.49 19.58 -16.14
CA LEU A 654 42.39 20.49 -15.72
C LEU A 654 42.17 20.34 -14.23
N LYS A 655 42.75 21.21 -13.40
CA LYS A 655 42.69 21.12 -11.93
C LYS A 655 41.43 21.70 -11.36
N ASP A 656 40.97 22.83 -11.91
CA ASP A 656 39.80 23.58 -11.49
C ASP A 656 39.15 24.34 -12.67
N PHE A 657 38.17 25.19 -12.34
CA PHE A 657 37.51 25.99 -13.40
C PHE A 657 38.34 27.14 -13.93
N SER A 658 39.47 27.51 -13.34
CA SER A 658 40.42 28.47 -13.92
C SER A 658 41.18 27.87 -15.07
N ASP A 659 41.60 26.59 -14.97
CA ASP A 659 42.20 25.85 -16.08
C ASP A 659 41.16 25.61 -17.17
N THR A 660 39.94 25.21 -16.81
CA THR A 660 38.87 25.00 -17.79
C THR A 660 38.52 26.31 -18.51
N ALA A 661 38.49 27.45 -17.83
CA ALA A 661 38.25 28.75 -18.44
C ALA A 661 39.35 29.15 -19.41
N ALA A 662 40.61 28.91 -19.03
CA ALA A 662 41.76 29.18 -19.89
C ALA A 662 41.76 28.30 -21.15
N LEU A 663 41.43 26.99 -21.00
CA LEU A 663 41.25 26.10 -22.16
C LEU A 663 40.10 26.59 -23.05
N VAL A 664 38.91 26.86 -22.49
CA VAL A 664 37.74 27.37 -23.22
C VAL A 664 38.08 28.68 -23.93
N ASN A 665 38.89 29.54 -23.30
CA ASN A 665 39.32 30.81 -23.91
C ASN A 665 40.20 30.60 -25.17
N ALA A 666 40.92 29.50 -25.28
CA ALA A 666 41.74 29.14 -26.45
C ALA A 666 40.91 28.47 -27.57
N LEU A 667 39.62 28.21 -27.37
CA LEU A 667 38.75 27.54 -28.34
C LEU A 667 37.91 28.53 -29.16
N ASP A 668 37.52 28.13 -30.36
CA ASP A 668 36.66 28.89 -31.27
C ASP A 668 35.17 28.61 -31.06
N LEU A 669 34.83 27.42 -30.55
CA LEU A 669 33.47 26.97 -30.29
C LEU A 669 33.46 25.91 -29.20
N VAL A 670 32.44 25.95 -28.34
CA VAL A 670 32.14 24.88 -27.40
C VAL A 670 30.84 24.20 -27.82
N ILE A 671 30.82 22.87 -27.91
CA ILE A 671 29.63 22.05 -28.16
C ILE A 671 29.45 21.16 -26.93
N SER A 672 28.32 21.27 -26.25
CA SER A 672 28.11 20.53 -25.01
C SER A 672 26.65 20.18 -24.81
N VAL A 673 26.40 19.13 -24.05
CA VAL A 673 25.11 18.92 -23.39
C VAL A 673 24.98 19.93 -22.26
N ASP A 674 23.79 20.00 -21.62
CA ASP A 674 23.52 20.95 -20.52
C ASP A 674 24.34 20.62 -19.27
N THR A 675 25.49 21.31 -19.14
CA THR A 675 26.46 21.13 -18.04
C THR A 675 27.05 22.47 -17.59
N SER A 676 27.83 22.49 -16.50
CA SER A 676 28.53 23.69 -16.03
C SER A 676 29.45 24.31 -17.07
N VAL A 677 29.95 23.54 -18.02
CA VAL A 677 30.86 24.02 -19.08
C VAL A 677 30.20 25.03 -20.00
N ILE A 678 28.89 24.87 -20.33
CA ILE A 678 28.19 25.84 -21.17
C ILE A 678 27.93 27.15 -20.44
N HIS A 679 27.68 27.09 -19.14
CA HIS A 679 27.56 28.30 -18.33
C HIS A 679 28.89 29.04 -18.21
N LEU A 680 30.00 28.30 -18.14
CA LEU A 680 31.33 28.86 -18.18
C LEU A 680 31.61 29.52 -19.54
N ALA A 681 31.34 28.82 -20.67
CA ALA A 681 31.53 29.38 -22.02
C ALA A 681 30.70 30.67 -22.21
N GLY A 682 29.45 30.65 -21.74
CA GLY A 682 28.56 31.81 -21.74
C GLY A 682 29.09 32.96 -20.90
N ALA A 683 29.59 32.68 -19.67
CA ALA A 683 30.18 33.68 -18.79
C ALA A 683 31.42 34.36 -19.35
N LEU A 684 32.22 33.60 -20.10
CA LEU A 684 33.40 34.08 -20.82
C LEU A 684 33.09 34.76 -22.17
N GLY A 685 31.81 34.81 -22.58
CA GLY A 685 31.38 35.39 -23.86
C GLY A 685 31.80 34.57 -25.10
N LYS A 686 32.10 33.28 -24.93
CA LYS A 686 32.50 32.38 -26.03
C LYS A 686 31.29 31.84 -26.78
N PRO A 687 31.35 31.66 -28.10
CA PRO A 687 30.30 30.96 -28.85
C PRO A 687 30.17 29.51 -28.38
N PHE A 688 28.92 29.08 -28.17
CA PHE A 688 28.68 27.71 -27.77
C PHE A 688 27.34 27.17 -28.32
N TRP A 689 27.29 25.87 -28.50
CA TRP A 689 26.14 25.12 -28.95
C TRP A 689 25.73 24.11 -27.89
N VAL A 690 24.43 24.10 -27.57
CA VAL A 690 23.88 23.23 -26.52
C VAL A 690 23.02 22.15 -27.16
N LEU A 691 23.30 20.90 -26.82
CA LEU A 691 22.46 19.75 -27.15
C LEU A 691 21.46 19.53 -25.99
N LEU A 692 20.16 19.67 -26.29
CA LEU A 692 19.10 19.66 -25.31
C LEU A 692 18.17 18.48 -25.49
N PRO A 693 17.73 17.82 -24.39
CA PRO A 693 16.68 16.81 -24.42
C PRO A 693 15.32 17.42 -24.81
N GLY A 694 14.32 16.56 -25.03
CA GLY A 694 12.96 16.99 -25.39
C GLY A 694 12.33 17.88 -24.31
N VAL A 695 12.54 17.56 -23.02
CA VAL A 695 12.22 18.44 -21.88
C VAL A 695 13.53 18.98 -21.32
N PRO A 696 13.95 20.20 -21.71
CA PRO A 696 15.18 20.80 -21.25
C PRO A 696 15.05 21.37 -19.84
N ASP A 697 16.17 21.81 -19.26
CA ASP A 697 16.14 22.66 -18.07
C ASP A 697 15.43 24.00 -18.41
N TRP A 698 14.71 24.57 -17.44
CA TRP A 698 13.91 25.78 -17.59
C TRP A 698 14.71 26.99 -18.11
N ARG A 699 16.01 27.03 -17.93
CA ARG A 699 16.92 28.11 -18.39
C ARG A 699 16.89 28.28 -19.89
N TRP A 700 16.63 27.19 -20.60
CA TRP A 700 16.67 27.14 -22.05
C TRP A 700 15.31 27.45 -22.69
N LEU A 701 14.24 27.56 -21.90
CA LEU A 701 12.88 27.81 -22.38
C LEU A 701 12.41 26.77 -23.42
N LEU A 702 11.33 27.08 -24.13
CA LEU A 702 10.76 26.24 -25.21
C LEU A 702 10.86 26.98 -26.55
N GLU A 703 10.75 26.24 -27.66
CA GLU A 703 10.50 26.74 -29.02
C GLU A 703 11.49 27.82 -29.56
N ARG A 704 12.73 27.85 -29.06
CA ARG A 704 13.72 28.82 -29.50
C ARG A 704 15.10 28.18 -29.74
N GLU A 705 15.88 28.73 -30.64
CA GLU A 705 17.25 28.30 -30.95
C GLU A 705 18.32 29.19 -30.29
N ASP A 706 17.93 30.28 -29.62
CA ASP A 706 18.80 31.20 -28.86
C ASP A 706 18.52 31.09 -27.36
N SER A 707 19.31 31.80 -26.55
CA SER A 707 19.09 31.88 -25.11
C SER A 707 18.96 33.32 -24.62
N PRO A 708 17.97 33.67 -23.80
CA PRO A 708 17.88 35.02 -23.22
C PRO A 708 18.99 35.26 -22.19
N TRP A 709 19.56 34.21 -21.63
CA TRP A 709 20.67 34.30 -20.67
C TRP A 709 22.02 34.52 -21.32
N TYR A 710 22.22 34.02 -22.56
CA TYR A 710 23.52 34.02 -23.22
C TYR A 710 23.35 34.31 -24.73
N PRO A 711 23.66 35.54 -25.16
CA PRO A 711 23.50 35.91 -26.58
C PRO A 711 24.31 35.06 -27.58
N GLN A 712 25.38 34.38 -27.09
CA GLN A 712 26.28 33.57 -27.92
C GLN A 712 25.80 32.10 -28.06
N ALA A 713 24.75 31.72 -27.36
CA ALA A 713 24.25 30.36 -27.37
C ALA A 713 23.48 30.03 -28.66
N ARG A 714 23.65 28.81 -29.11
CA ARG A 714 22.75 28.19 -30.10
C ARG A 714 22.24 26.86 -29.54
N LEU A 715 20.93 26.65 -29.61
CA LEU A 715 20.28 25.51 -28.98
C LEU A 715 19.83 24.49 -30.02
N PHE A 716 20.18 23.21 -29.78
CA PHE A 716 19.80 22.08 -30.60
C PHE A 716 18.98 21.10 -29.77
N ARG A 717 17.67 21.14 -29.95
CA ARG A 717 16.70 20.38 -29.14
C ARG A 717 16.32 19.07 -29.81
N GLN A 718 16.13 18.02 -29.05
CA GLN A 718 15.47 16.81 -29.54
C GLN A 718 14.04 17.16 -29.99
N GLN A 719 13.65 16.67 -31.16
CA GLN A 719 12.25 16.75 -31.64
C GLN A 719 11.42 15.58 -31.11
N LYS A 720 12.07 14.45 -30.85
CA LYS A 720 11.47 13.30 -30.18
C LYS A 720 12.33 12.93 -28.97
N PRO A 721 11.74 12.66 -27.80
CA PRO A 721 12.50 12.24 -26.62
C PRO A 721 13.42 11.05 -26.93
N GLY A 722 14.70 11.16 -26.53
CA GLY A 722 15.71 10.12 -26.71
C GLY A 722 16.39 10.10 -28.09
N ASP A 723 15.91 10.87 -29.09
CA ASP A 723 16.48 10.91 -30.44
C ASP A 723 17.69 11.87 -30.51
N TRP A 724 18.82 11.40 -30.00
CA TRP A 724 20.07 12.13 -30.05
C TRP A 724 20.73 12.08 -31.45
N GLU A 725 20.48 11.04 -32.25
CA GLU A 725 21.03 10.89 -33.58
C GLU A 725 20.63 12.05 -34.51
N GLU A 726 19.36 12.42 -34.48
CA GLU A 726 18.82 13.56 -35.23
C GLU A 726 19.48 14.88 -34.79
N VAL A 727 19.64 15.11 -33.49
CA VAL A 727 20.30 16.31 -32.94
C VAL A 727 21.72 16.39 -33.40
N VAL A 728 22.49 15.31 -33.24
CA VAL A 728 23.92 15.24 -33.68
C VAL A 728 24.06 15.45 -35.19
N ALA A 729 23.17 14.88 -35.99
CA ALA A 729 23.18 15.10 -37.45
C ALA A 729 22.91 16.57 -37.81
N ARG A 730 22.03 17.28 -37.12
CA ARG A 730 21.81 18.72 -37.29
C ARG A 730 23.06 19.53 -36.93
N VAL A 731 23.64 19.22 -35.76
CA VAL A 731 24.88 19.87 -35.29
C VAL A 731 26.02 19.66 -36.31
N ALA A 732 26.20 18.42 -36.82
CA ALA A 732 27.23 18.09 -37.82
C ALA A 732 27.05 18.92 -39.10
N ARG A 733 25.83 19.03 -39.62
CA ARG A 733 25.55 19.87 -40.81
C ARG A 733 25.89 21.35 -40.57
N GLN A 734 25.54 21.89 -39.42
CA GLN A 734 25.82 23.28 -39.08
C GLN A 734 27.33 23.50 -38.86
N LEU A 735 28.02 22.51 -38.30
CA LEU A 735 29.48 22.56 -38.15
C LEU A 735 30.20 22.55 -39.47
N ALA A 736 29.78 21.68 -40.41
CA ALA A 736 30.32 21.65 -41.74
C ALA A 736 30.20 23.01 -42.48
N ASN A 737 29.04 23.67 -42.35
CA ASN A 737 28.82 25.02 -42.91
C ASN A 737 29.78 26.05 -42.28
N ARG A 738 30.00 25.98 -40.96
CA ARG A 738 30.92 26.90 -40.25
C ARG A 738 32.37 26.64 -40.59
N CYS A 739 32.76 25.41 -40.90
CA CYS A 739 34.12 25.07 -41.35
C CYS A 739 34.39 25.51 -42.81
N ALA A 740 33.35 25.71 -43.61
CA ALA A 740 33.44 26.12 -45.00
C ALA A 740 33.44 27.66 -45.19
N SER A 741 32.95 28.41 -44.19
CA SER A 741 32.94 29.87 -44.15
C SER A 741 34.22 30.44 -43.55
#